data_8368225c5692287bff480ebaedb3116e
#
_entry.id   8368225c5692287bff480ebaedb3116e
#
_cell.length_a   1.000
_cell.length_b   1.000
_cell.length_c   1.000
_cell.angle_alpha   90.00
_cell.angle_beta   90.00
_cell.angle_gamma   90.00
#
_symmetry.space_group_name_H-M   'P 1'
#
loop_
_entity.id
_entity.type
_entity.pdbx_description
1 polymer ?
#
loop_
_entity_poly.entity_id
_entity_poly.type
_entity_poly.pdbx_seq_one_letter_code
_entity_poly.pdbx_strand_id
1 'polypeptide(L)'
;MNEPKFLKEIKNPKKVIDYESLLRDGISLIQKFSGNKWTDYNFHDPGITILEQLCYALTDLGYRSNFKVEDLLLLNKDNFDIKNSNLLFPLNEILPTSPLTINDFRKFIIERVENIKNVWIEQINDNSLGLNGLLSVSIQCSEDITDEETTHTRDKVHELLMHNRLISTDFENIRILKKEKIEISAIIKLDPFSLGESVLAEIYYKVDKLLNPEIIFYDYDQMIELGYTEIEIFSGVETKLGFIDSKSLTQKTNSIYFGEIKELIDGITGVSEIEEIRIFKNGVQIFDDLITFSENSYPSLKKTILNYNEEQEKIVFQRNDSVYGIDSVILSQLYDSLTTDSKSTYKKIKKQFLKDTTARFEKSEIENYYSIQNELPSIYGLKKNELPKNAKKKRVAQVKQLRGFLYFFEQLMANYLSQLANLREFFSINNKNTFFSQIPSEIADLEQLAPNADLNELKKILDFTSGIHEKLKNKKNQIIDHLLARFNEDFDTSILSKVELMNDDNFNAESMLELKIKYAQNILQLGKEINKGFNYSKPCKNNINISGLETRLKLLLGVKNIEMNSLCKSVMDSINNSNEDVNWRKQSLKIKGGIEIDILSQPKNKYKSNEVSFFSDDEKSFRSLFLFATKEKSYKIVETISSKDLKFSLLYNSPLINKPIKIYQGKTQELCLNMINRSINKFKKLNHSSEGIYLIEHLLLRPSQIINYKN
;
A
#
# COMPACT_ATOMS: atom_id res chain seq x y z
N MET A 1 32.96 -12.23 -4.14
CA MET A 1 31.51 -12.07 -4.23
C MET A 1 30.86 -13.31 -3.64
N ASN A 2 30.29 -13.21 -2.43
CA ASN A 2 29.60 -14.34 -1.81
C ASN A 2 28.20 -14.40 -2.40
N GLU A 3 27.91 -15.47 -3.14
CA GLU A 3 26.55 -15.76 -3.59
C GLU A 3 25.58 -15.80 -2.41
N PRO A 4 24.37 -15.23 -2.56
CA PRO A 4 23.38 -15.24 -1.51
C PRO A 4 23.01 -16.68 -1.16
N LYS A 5 23.23 -17.08 0.08
CA LYS A 5 22.93 -18.41 0.65
C LYS A 5 21.43 -18.71 0.79
N PHE A 6 20.59 -18.25 -0.12
CA PHE A 6 19.15 -18.39 -0.03
C PHE A 6 18.57 -19.36 -1.08
N LEU A 7 19.04 -20.53 -1.13
CA LEU A 7 18.33 -21.71 -1.61
C LEU A 7 19.32 -22.85 -1.50
N LYS A 8 19.39 -23.47 -0.34
CA LYS A 8 19.93 -24.83 -0.29
C LYS A 8 19.09 -25.65 -1.25
N GLU A 9 19.70 -26.14 -2.32
CA GLU A 9 19.13 -27.21 -3.11
C GLU A 9 18.55 -28.24 -2.17
N ILE A 10 17.26 -28.49 -2.28
CA ILE A 10 16.60 -29.56 -1.56
C ILE A 10 17.17 -30.84 -2.16
N LYS A 11 18.18 -31.40 -1.51
CA LYS A 11 18.89 -32.62 -1.95
C LYS A 11 18.07 -33.89 -1.88
N ASN A 12 16.76 -33.82 -1.63
CA ASN A 12 15.83 -34.90 -1.80
C ASN A 12 14.74 -34.43 -2.76
N PRO A 13 14.73 -34.84 -4.03
CA PRO A 13 13.55 -34.71 -4.85
C PRO A 13 12.43 -35.47 -4.08
N LYS A 14 11.42 -34.73 -3.58
CA LYS A 14 10.16 -35.34 -3.15
C LYS A 14 9.81 -36.29 -4.26
N LYS A 15 9.47 -37.57 -3.89
CA LYS A 15 9.07 -38.65 -4.80
C LYS A 15 8.37 -38.04 -6.01
N VAL A 16 9.06 -38.03 -7.16
CA VAL A 16 8.43 -37.68 -8.43
C VAL A 16 7.25 -38.64 -8.55
N ILE A 17 6.09 -38.15 -8.91
CA ILE A 17 4.93 -38.99 -9.19
C ILE A 17 5.30 -39.84 -10.38
N ASP A 18 5.70 -41.07 -10.11
CA ASP A 18 6.18 -42.03 -11.09
C ASP A 18 5.07 -42.99 -11.45
N TYR A 19 4.90 -43.26 -12.72
CA TYR A 19 3.86 -44.12 -13.25
C TYR A 19 3.86 -45.51 -12.61
N GLU A 20 5.03 -46.15 -12.53
CA GLU A 20 5.13 -47.51 -11.96
C GLU A 20 4.81 -47.56 -10.46
N SER A 21 5.18 -46.50 -9.74
CA SER A 21 4.85 -46.36 -8.33
C SER A 21 3.33 -46.18 -8.13
N LEU A 22 2.71 -45.30 -8.93
CA LEU A 22 1.27 -45.10 -8.90
C LEU A 22 0.50 -46.38 -9.24
N LEU A 23 0.93 -47.11 -10.24
CA LEU A 23 0.29 -48.38 -10.62
C LEU A 23 0.39 -49.44 -9.53
N ARG A 24 1.56 -49.61 -8.92
CA ARG A 24 1.77 -50.51 -7.78
C ARG A 24 0.91 -50.13 -6.60
N ASP A 25 0.88 -48.86 -6.23
CA ASP A 25 0.07 -48.35 -5.13
C ASP A 25 -1.41 -48.54 -5.44
N GLY A 26 -1.86 -48.28 -6.65
CA GLY A 26 -3.23 -48.50 -7.12
C GLY A 26 -3.66 -49.96 -7.01
N ILE A 27 -2.83 -50.90 -7.51
CA ILE A 27 -3.09 -52.32 -7.41
C ILE A 27 -3.16 -52.75 -5.91
N SER A 28 -2.24 -52.29 -5.09
CA SER A 28 -2.24 -52.56 -3.66
C SER A 28 -3.51 -52.07 -2.97
N LEU A 29 -4.02 -50.88 -3.31
CA LEU A 29 -5.27 -50.35 -2.78
C LEU A 29 -6.49 -51.18 -3.25
N ILE A 30 -6.53 -51.57 -4.52
CA ILE A 30 -7.60 -52.45 -5.05
C ILE A 30 -7.62 -53.78 -4.32
N GLN A 31 -6.47 -54.41 -4.12
CA GLN A 31 -6.33 -55.67 -3.37
C GLN A 31 -6.85 -55.49 -1.95
N LYS A 32 -6.52 -54.43 -1.28
CA LYS A 32 -6.95 -54.15 0.10
C LYS A 32 -8.47 -53.95 0.20
N PHE A 33 -9.09 -53.20 -0.73
CA PHE A 33 -10.50 -52.83 -0.61
C PHE A 33 -11.44 -53.79 -1.38
N SER A 34 -10.98 -54.46 -2.40
CA SER A 34 -11.82 -55.26 -3.29
C SER A 34 -11.28 -56.64 -3.62
N GLY A 35 -10.20 -57.11 -2.97
CA GLY A 35 -9.50 -58.38 -3.25
C GLY A 35 -10.38 -59.60 -3.18
N ASN A 36 -11.49 -59.59 -2.41
CA ASN A 36 -12.45 -60.68 -2.37
C ASN A 36 -13.36 -60.79 -3.62
N LYS A 37 -13.46 -59.68 -4.41
CA LYS A 37 -14.35 -59.63 -5.57
C LYS A 37 -13.58 -59.49 -6.88
N TRP A 38 -12.42 -58.86 -6.84
CA TRP A 38 -11.54 -58.60 -7.97
C TRP A 38 -10.20 -59.29 -7.72
N THR A 39 -9.99 -60.37 -8.42
CA THR A 39 -8.86 -61.32 -8.20
C THR A 39 -7.85 -61.33 -9.34
N ASP A 40 -8.19 -60.79 -10.50
CA ASP A 40 -7.26 -60.71 -11.64
C ASP A 40 -6.65 -59.29 -11.75
N TYR A 41 -5.32 -59.20 -11.65
CA TYR A 41 -4.55 -57.97 -11.71
C TYR A 41 -3.59 -57.93 -12.91
N ASN A 42 -3.84 -58.77 -13.92
CA ASN A 42 -3.04 -58.83 -15.10
C ASN A 42 -3.39 -57.67 -16.09
N PHE A 43 -2.50 -57.34 -16.97
CA PHE A 43 -2.67 -56.23 -17.96
C PHE A 43 -3.84 -56.43 -18.94
N HIS A 44 -4.40 -57.63 -19.06
CA HIS A 44 -5.57 -57.85 -19.89
C HIS A 44 -6.90 -57.65 -19.14
N ASP A 45 -6.86 -57.40 -17.84
CA ASP A 45 -8.09 -57.04 -17.08
C ASP A 45 -8.55 -55.64 -17.43
N PRO A 46 -9.84 -55.45 -17.77
CA PRO A 46 -10.39 -54.14 -18.13
C PRO A 46 -10.24 -53.06 -17.05
N GLY A 47 -10.30 -53.47 -15.76
CA GLY A 47 -10.09 -52.55 -14.65
C GLY A 47 -8.67 -52.11 -14.51
N ILE A 48 -7.70 -53.01 -14.75
CA ILE A 48 -6.28 -52.64 -14.78
C ILE A 48 -5.98 -51.71 -15.95
N THR A 49 -6.54 -51.94 -17.14
CA THR A 49 -6.43 -51.05 -18.29
C THR A 49 -6.93 -49.64 -17.95
N ILE A 50 -8.04 -49.50 -17.24
CA ILE A 50 -8.53 -48.17 -16.79
C ILE A 50 -7.59 -47.58 -15.75
N LEU A 51 -7.09 -48.36 -14.80
CA LEU A 51 -6.13 -47.89 -13.78
C LEU A 51 -4.86 -47.38 -14.41
N GLU A 52 -4.32 -48.06 -15.43
CA GLU A 52 -3.14 -47.64 -16.18
C GLU A 52 -3.34 -46.26 -16.81
N GLN A 53 -4.48 -46.01 -17.44
CA GLN A 53 -4.78 -44.73 -18.09
C GLN A 53 -4.96 -43.62 -17.03
N LEU A 54 -5.55 -43.92 -15.88
CA LEU A 54 -5.64 -42.98 -14.77
C LEU A 54 -4.26 -42.65 -14.20
N CYS A 55 -3.38 -43.65 -14.01
CA CYS A 55 -2.00 -43.44 -13.58
C CYS A 55 -1.22 -42.60 -14.57
N TYR A 56 -1.41 -42.82 -15.89
CA TYR A 56 -0.81 -42.00 -16.93
C TYR A 56 -1.25 -40.52 -16.82
N ALA A 57 -2.55 -40.26 -16.70
CA ALA A 57 -3.06 -38.90 -16.55
C ALA A 57 -2.56 -38.21 -15.26
N LEU A 58 -2.43 -38.96 -14.14
CA LEU A 58 -1.83 -38.43 -12.92
C LEU A 58 -0.33 -38.14 -13.08
N THR A 59 0.38 -38.92 -13.89
CA THR A 59 1.81 -38.66 -14.20
C THR A 59 1.96 -37.40 -15.04
N ASP A 60 1.08 -37.14 -16.01
CA ASP A 60 1.05 -35.89 -16.81
C ASP A 60 0.78 -34.68 -15.89
N LEU A 61 -0.20 -34.76 -15.00
CA LEU A 61 -0.45 -33.74 -14.00
C LEU A 61 0.78 -33.50 -13.11
N GLY A 62 1.42 -34.57 -12.65
CA GLY A 62 2.66 -34.50 -11.86
C GLY A 62 3.80 -33.83 -12.61
N TYR A 63 3.96 -34.14 -13.90
CA TYR A 63 4.95 -33.52 -14.77
C TYR A 63 4.74 -32.01 -14.91
N ARG A 64 3.51 -31.57 -15.21
CA ARG A 64 3.18 -30.13 -15.34
C ARG A 64 3.30 -29.40 -13.99
N SER A 65 3.00 -30.05 -12.88
CA SER A 65 3.14 -29.46 -11.53
C SER A 65 4.59 -29.25 -11.10
N ASN A 66 5.56 -29.92 -11.75
CA ASN A 66 6.98 -29.78 -11.48
C ASN A 66 7.66 -28.66 -12.31
N PHE A 67 6.92 -27.94 -13.14
CA PHE A 67 7.45 -26.76 -13.82
C PHE A 67 7.87 -25.70 -12.80
N LYS A 68 8.82 -24.86 -13.17
CA LYS A 68 9.28 -23.80 -12.30
C LYS A 68 8.12 -22.85 -11.97
N VAL A 69 8.08 -22.39 -10.73
CA VAL A 69 7.02 -21.49 -10.26
C VAL A 69 6.96 -20.21 -11.10
N GLU A 70 8.13 -19.70 -11.52
CA GLU A 70 8.23 -18.54 -12.40
C GLU A 70 7.53 -18.80 -13.74
N ASP A 71 7.73 -19.96 -14.34
CA ASP A 71 7.10 -20.32 -15.62
C ASP A 71 5.57 -20.45 -15.46
N LEU A 72 5.10 -21.03 -14.35
CA LEU A 72 3.66 -21.15 -14.04
C LEU A 72 2.98 -19.81 -13.73
N LEU A 73 3.73 -18.87 -13.16
CA LEU A 73 3.21 -17.53 -12.86
C LEU A 73 3.19 -16.61 -14.11
N LEU A 74 4.02 -16.94 -15.13
CA LEU A 74 4.19 -16.16 -16.36
C LEU A 74 3.34 -16.63 -17.54
N LEU A 75 2.32 -17.47 -17.31
CA LEU A 75 1.47 -18.08 -18.33
C LEU A 75 0.59 -17.07 -19.09
N ASN A 76 1.12 -16.15 -19.85
CA ASN A 76 0.40 -15.40 -20.88
C ASN A 76 1.40 -14.66 -21.75
N LYS A 77 1.21 -14.68 -23.06
CA LYS A 77 2.07 -14.00 -24.05
C LYS A 77 2.00 -12.47 -24.03
N ASP A 78 0.96 -11.91 -23.42
CA ASP A 78 0.84 -10.46 -23.32
C ASP A 78 1.89 -9.97 -22.36
N ASN A 79 2.69 -9.00 -22.80
CA ASN A 79 3.78 -8.36 -22.08
C ASN A 79 3.53 -8.37 -20.57
N PHE A 80 4.15 -9.36 -19.90
CA PHE A 80 4.00 -9.53 -18.48
C PHE A 80 4.65 -8.34 -17.79
N ASP A 81 3.84 -7.37 -17.46
CA ASP A 81 4.24 -6.29 -16.56
C ASP A 81 4.01 -6.78 -15.12
N ILE A 82 5.09 -7.20 -14.46
CA ILE A 82 5.08 -7.57 -13.03
C ILE A 82 4.41 -6.46 -12.20
N LYS A 83 4.55 -5.20 -12.61
CA LYS A 83 3.95 -4.05 -11.94
C LYS A 83 2.43 -4.06 -11.95
N ASN A 84 1.83 -4.49 -13.05
CA ASN A 84 0.38 -4.55 -13.18
C ASN A 84 -0.21 -5.87 -12.65
N SER A 85 0.63 -6.85 -12.30
CA SER A 85 0.16 -8.17 -11.83
C SER A 85 -0.27 -8.20 -10.37
N ASN A 86 0.17 -7.25 -9.54
CA ASN A 86 -0.02 -7.21 -8.08
C ASN A 86 0.36 -8.52 -7.36
N LEU A 87 1.26 -9.30 -7.96
CA LEU A 87 1.80 -10.53 -7.39
C LEU A 87 3.06 -10.27 -6.58
N LEU A 88 3.94 -9.43 -7.12
CA LEU A 88 5.20 -9.06 -6.52
C LEU A 88 5.36 -7.55 -6.59
N PHE A 89 5.80 -6.96 -5.50
CA PHE A 89 6.14 -5.56 -5.44
C PHE A 89 7.65 -5.41 -5.53
N PRO A 90 8.17 -4.65 -6.48
CA PRO A 90 9.59 -4.38 -6.58
C PRO A 90 10.06 -3.47 -5.44
N LEU A 91 11.36 -3.52 -5.11
CA LEU A 91 11.94 -2.76 -4.00
C LEU A 91 11.67 -1.25 -4.09
N ASN A 92 11.71 -0.70 -5.29
CA ASN A 92 11.42 0.71 -5.55
C ASN A 92 9.95 1.13 -5.33
N GLU A 93 9.05 0.19 -5.07
CA GLU A 93 7.65 0.47 -4.70
C GLU A 93 7.35 0.20 -3.22
N ILE A 94 8.02 -0.82 -2.62
CA ILE A 94 7.79 -1.24 -1.24
C ILE A 94 8.55 -0.35 -0.25
N LEU A 95 9.82 -0.03 -0.55
CA LEU A 95 10.72 0.65 0.38
C LEU A 95 10.49 2.15 0.53
N PRO A 96 10.05 2.91 -0.52
CA PRO A 96 9.83 4.33 -0.36
C PRO A 96 8.73 4.65 0.64
N THR A 97 9.02 5.63 1.50
CA THR A 97 8.10 6.12 2.52
C THR A 97 7.87 7.62 2.36
N SER A 98 6.85 8.17 3.01
CA SER A 98 6.78 9.60 3.29
C SER A 98 7.98 10.02 4.13
N PRO A 99 8.41 11.29 4.09
CA PRO A 99 9.56 11.75 4.86
C PRO A 99 9.43 11.38 6.35
N LEU A 100 10.48 10.76 6.92
CA LEU A 100 10.53 10.32 8.32
C LEU A 100 11.58 11.07 9.11
N THR A 101 12.75 11.27 8.51
CA THR A 101 13.89 11.96 9.13
C THR A 101 13.98 13.39 8.63
N ILE A 102 14.75 14.22 9.35
CA ILE A 102 15.05 15.60 8.90
C ILE A 102 15.67 15.58 7.50
N ASN A 103 16.57 14.64 7.23
CA ASN A 103 17.20 14.52 5.92
C ASN A 103 16.20 14.09 4.84
N ASP A 104 15.21 13.25 5.17
CA ASP A 104 14.16 12.90 4.22
C ASP A 104 13.30 14.11 3.85
N PHE A 105 12.94 14.95 4.82
CA PHE A 105 12.24 16.20 4.54
C PHE A 105 13.06 17.14 3.68
N ARG A 106 14.37 17.25 3.93
CA ARG A 106 15.27 18.07 3.10
C ARG A 106 15.30 17.55 1.66
N LYS A 107 15.56 16.24 1.46
CA LYS A 107 15.53 15.60 0.14
C LYS A 107 14.20 15.82 -0.57
N PHE A 108 13.10 15.63 0.15
CA PHE A 108 11.74 15.73 -0.38
C PHE A 108 11.39 17.13 -0.87
N ILE A 109 11.81 18.17 -0.14
CA ILE A 109 11.58 19.58 -0.54
C ILE A 109 12.43 19.93 -1.76
N ILE A 110 13.73 19.61 -1.71
CA ILE A 110 14.69 19.95 -2.77
C ILE A 110 14.28 19.33 -4.10
N GLU A 111 13.76 18.11 -4.06
CA GLU A 111 13.37 17.40 -5.28
C GLU A 111 12.03 17.87 -5.86
N ARG A 112 11.11 18.33 -5.01
CA ARG A 112 9.72 18.59 -5.42
C ARG A 112 9.38 20.05 -5.62
N VAL A 113 10.20 20.95 -5.08
CA VAL A 113 9.97 22.38 -5.19
C VAL A 113 11.09 22.99 -6.02
N GLU A 114 10.71 23.60 -7.13
CA GLU A 114 11.63 24.31 -8.02
C GLU A 114 12.22 25.55 -7.33
N ASN A 115 13.34 26.03 -7.82
CA ASN A 115 14.00 27.23 -7.35
C ASN A 115 14.59 27.15 -5.93
N ILE A 116 14.78 25.96 -5.39
CA ILE A 116 15.43 25.73 -4.10
C ILE A 116 16.84 25.20 -4.36
N LYS A 117 17.84 25.88 -3.80
CA LYS A 117 19.25 25.43 -3.81
C LYS A 117 19.54 24.51 -2.61
N ASN A 118 19.07 24.88 -1.41
CA ASN A 118 19.22 24.06 -0.21
C ASN A 118 18.12 24.35 0.82
N VAL A 119 17.91 23.42 1.75
CA VAL A 119 16.98 23.56 2.86
C VAL A 119 17.60 22.99 4.13
N TRP A 120 17.47 23.70 5.23
CA TRP A 120 17.85 23.23 6.56
C TRP A 120 16.62 23.17 7.46
N ILE A 121 16.52 22.11 8.22
CA ILE A 121 15.43 21.87 9.16
C ILE A 121 16.04 21.59 10.52
N GLU A 122 15.63 22.36 11.50
CA GLU A 122 16.17 22.30 12.86
C GLU A 122 15.02 22.13 13.86
N GLN A 123 15.26 21.37 14.91
CA GLN A 123 14.28 21.22 15.98
C GLN A 123 14.32 22.45 16.88
N ILE A 124 13.13 23.01 17.13
CA ILE A 124 12.99 24.12 18.09
C ILE A 124 12.94 23.51 19.48
N ASN A 125 14.01 23.70 20.25
CA ASN A 125 14.11 23.28 21.63
C ASN A 125 13.62 24.40 22.54
N ASP A 126 12.32 24.49 22.76
CA ASP A 126 11.76 25.40 23.77
C ASP A 126 11.56 24.64 25.09
N ASN A 127 12.61 24.67 25.92
CA ASN A 127 12.61 24.01 27.21
C ASN A 127 11.54 24.60 28.18
N SER A 128 11.01 25.79 27.91
CA SER A 128 10.03 26.45 28.76
C SER A 128 8.63 25.83 28.68
N LEU A 129 8.29 25.23 27.53
CA LEU A 129 6.99 24.63 27.27
C LEU A 129 6.99 23.10 27.31
N GLY A 130 8.16 22.46 27.37
CA GLY A 130 8.27 20.98 27.31
C GLY A 130 7.73 20.38 26.00
N LEU A 131 7.59 21.19 24.95
CA LEU A 131 7.08 20.77 23.66
C LEU A 131 8.22 20.31 22.77
N ASN A 132 8.20 19.02 22.43
CA ASN A 132 9.08 18.43 21.42
C ASN A 132 8.29 18.25 20.12
N GLY A 133 8.99 18.28 18.97
CA GLY A 133 8.36 18.02 17.66
C GLY A 133 8.01 19.28 16.86
N LEU A 134 8.42 20.47 17.32
CA LEU A 134 8.37 21.68 16.52
C LEU A 134 9.64 21.81 15.68
N LEU A 135 9.49 22.04 14.39
CA LEU A 135 10.57 22.14 13.42
C LEU A 135 10.57 23.54 12.77
N SER A 136 11.74 24.18 12.70
CA SER A 136 11.96 25.39 11.91
C SER A 136 12.56 25.02 10.56
N VAL A 137 12.16 25.73 9.50
CA VAL A 137 12.61 25.45 8.13
C VAL A 137 13.26 26.72 7.57
N SER A 138 14.50 26.60 7.14
CA SER A 138 15.27 27.66 6.51
C SER A 138 15.55 27.29 5.06
N ILE A 139 15.10 28.12 4.12
CA ILE A 139 15.16 27.86 2.69
C ILE A 139 16.17 28.78 2.04
N GLN A 140 17.10 28.22 1.28
CA GLN A 140 17.98 28.94 0.38
C GLN A 140 17.43 28.79 -1.05
N CYS A 141 16.98 29.88 -1.61
CA CYS A 141 16.51 29.91 -2.99
C CYS A 141 17.67 30.08 -4.00
N SER A 142 17.40 29.76 -5.28
CA SER A 142 18.31 30.02 -6.39
C SER A 142 18.59 31.55 -6.56
N GLU A 143 19.65 31.91 -7.24
CA GLU A 143 20.14 33.31 -7.23
C GLU A 143 19.26 34.29 -8.02
N ASP A 144 18.55 33.84 -9.05
CA ASP A 144 17.82 34.64 -10.02
C ASP A 144 16.32 34.70 -9.84
N ILE A 145 15.84 34.69 -8.58
CA ILE A 145 14.41 34.62 -8.26
C ILE A 145 13.86 35.98 -7.85
N THR A 146 12.67 36.31 -8.34
CA THR A 146 11.90 37.49 -7.94
C THR A 146 11.27 37.34 -6.55
N ASP A 147 10.90 38.43 -5.90
CA ASP A 147 10.25 38.41 -4.58
C ASP A 147 8.90 37.70 -4.61
N GLU A 148 8.16 37.76 -5.73
CA GLU A 148 6.91 37.05 -5.92
C GLU A 148 7.12 35.51 -5.99
N GLU A 149 8.11 35.07 -6.77
CA GLU A 149 8.48 33.66 -6.86
C GLU A 149 8.98 33.12 -5.53
N THR A 150 9.68 33.96 -4.78
CA THR A 150 10.18 33.63 -3.43
C THR A 150 9.02 33.34 -2.46
N THR A 151 8.00 34.18 -2.45
CA THR A 151 6.78 33.95 -1.65
C THR A 151 6.04 32.70 -2.10
N HIS A 152 5.90 32.48 -3.39
CA HIS A 152 5.27 31.29 -3.95
C HIS A 152 6.02 29.99 -3.60
N THR A 153 7.35 30.03 -3.63
CA THR A 153 8.21 28.91 -3.21
C THR A 153 8.00 28.57 -1.74
N ARG A 154 7.96 29.59 -0.86
CA ARG A 154 7.66 29.39 0.57
C ARG A 154 6.29 28.73 0.78
N ASP A 155 5.27 29.20 0.08
CA ASP A 155 3.90 28.70 0.24
C ASP A 155 3.76 27.26 -0.30
N LYS A 156 4.44 26.93 -1.39
CA LYS A 156 4.55 25.55 -1.89
C LYS A 156 5.24 24.63 -0.88
N VAL A 157 6.34 25.07 -0.27
CA VAL A 157 7.03 24.30 0.79
C VAL A 157 6.10 24.09 1.97
N HIS A 158 5.38 25.13 2.40
CA HIS A 158 4.43 25.02 3.49
C HIS A 158 3.32 23.99 3.19
N GLU A 159 2.69 24.07 2.02
CA GLU A 159 1.66 23.11 1.60
C GLU A 159 2.20 21.67 1.56
N LEU A 160 3.40 21.49 1.01
CA LEU A 160 4.06 20.19 0.90
C LEU A 160 4.38 19.59 2.28
N LEU A 161 4.87 20.38 3.21
CA LEU A 161 5.17 19.97 4.57
C LEU A 161 3.90 19.62 5.35
N MET A 162 2.86 20.45 5.25
CA MET A 162 1.59 20.18 5.92
C MET A 162 0.89 18.93 5.38
N HIS A 163 1.08 18.59 4.09
CA HIS A 163 0.53 17.38 3.51
C HIS A 163 1.27 16.10 3.97
N ASN A 164 2.55 16.21 4.26
CA ASN A 164 3.40 15.08 4.67
C ASN A 164 3.88 15.19 6.12
N ARG A 165 3.19 15.96 6.93
CA ARG A 165 3.48 16.14 8.34
C ARG A 165 3.48 14.79 9.08
N LEU A 166 4.40 14.59 9.98
CA LEU A 166 4.39 13.43 10.87
C LEU A 166 3.38 13.61 12.01
N ILE A 167 2.96 12.49 12.57
CA ILE A 167 2.15 12.49 13.80
C ILE A 167 2.98 13.14 14.92
N SER A 168 2.36 14.06 15.66
CA SER A 168 2.99 14.80 16.78
C SER A 168 4.16 15.71 16.39
N THR A 169 4.30 16.09 15.12
CA THR A 169 5.24 17.14 14.68
C THR A 169 4.51 18.28 13.99
N ASP A 170 5.09 19.47 14.02
CA ASP A 170 4.56 20.63 13.31
C ASP A 170 5.70 21.51 12.81
N PHE A 171 5.43 22.35 11.79
CA PHE A 171 6.41 23.24 11.21
C PHE A 171 6.07 24.68 11.60
N GLU A 172 7.01 25.32 12.29
CA GLU A 172 6.93 26.71 12.68
C GLU A 172 8.06 27.47 11.99
N ASN A 173 7.85 28.73 11.65
CA ASN A 173 8.88 29.61 11.10
C ASN A 173 9.53 29.10 9.78
N ILE A 174 8.73 28.93 8.74
CA ILE A 174 9.26 28.67 7.39
C ILE A 174 9.82 30.01 6.85
N ARG A 175 11.14 30.10 6.81
CA ARG A 175 11.88 31.32 6.48
C ARG A 175 12.67 31.16 5.19
N ILE A 176 12.74 32.24 4.44
CA ILE A 176 13.68 32.34 3.33
C ILE A 176 14.91 33.09 3.82
N LEU A 177 16.07 32.51 3.61
CA LEU A 177 17.33 33.08 4.02
C LEU A 177 17.72 34.25 3.11
N LYS A 178 18.25 35.33 3.72
CA LYS A 178 18.78 36.48 3.00
C LYS A 178 20.24 36.27 2.59
N LYS A 179 20.66 36.83 1.47
CA LYS A 179 22.05 36.77 1.01
C LYS A 179 22.92 37.70 1.84
N GLU A 180 24.02 37.21 2.40
CA GLU A 180 25.14 38.02 2.91
C GLU A 180 26.29 37.92 1.90
N LYS A 181 26.60 39.04 1.23
CA LYS A 181 27.61 39.07 0.17
C LYS A 181 29.00 38.97 0.78
N ILE A 182 29.80 38.02 0.30
CA ILE A 182 31.22 37.86 0.61
C ILE A 182 32.01 38.27 -0.66
N GLU A 183 32.92 39.20 -0.50
CA GLU A 183 33.83 39.66 -1.56
C GLU A 183 35.26 39.34 -1.13
N ILE A 184 36.07 38.83 -2.06
CA ILE A 184 37.48 38.49 -1.82
C ILE A 184 38.32 39.41 -2.71
N SER A 185 39.23 40.14 -2.07
CA SER A 185 40.27 40.90 -2.74
C SER A 185 41.61 40.28 -2.38
N ALA A 186 42.42 39.94 -3.36
CA ALA A 186 43.72 39.30 -3.12
C ALA A 186 44.74 39.65 -4.19
N ILE A 187 46.01 39.60 -3.82
CA ILE A 187 47.14 39.70 -4.76
C ILE A 187 47.80 38.32 -4.76
N ILE A 188 47.78 37.68 -5.93
CA ILE A 188 48.20 36.28 -6.10
C ILE A 188 49.29 36.22 -7.20
N LYS A 189 50.39 35.58 -6.88
CA LYS A 189 51.45 35.26 -7.87
C LYS A 189 51.09 33.94 -8.57
N LEU A 190 51.11 33.99 -9.90
CA LEU A 190 50.87 32.82 -10.75
C LEU A 190 52.18 32.10 -11.08
N ASP A 191 52.08 30.80 -11.19
CA ASP A 191 53.13 29.97 -11.81
C ASP A 191 53.38 30.44 -13.26
N PRO A 192 54.63 30.32 -13.75
CA PRO A 192 55.00 30.85 -15.10
C PRO A 192 54.16 30.36 -16.25
N PHE A 193 53.58 29.15 -16.17
CA PHE A 193 52.84 28.50 -17.26
C PHE A 193 51.33 28.41 -17.01
N SER A 194 50.81 28.86 -15.88
CA SER A 194 49.39 28.78 -15.58
C SER A 194 48.58 29.90 -16.20
N LEU A 195 47.33 29.58 -16.54
CA LEU A 195 46.39 30.55 -17.11
C LEU A 195 45.60 31.22 -15.96
N GLY A 196 45.67 32.54 -15.83
CA GLY A 196 45.05 33.31 -14.76
C GLY A 196 43.54 33.16 -14.73
N GLU A 197 42.89 33.09 -15.88
CA GLU A 197 41.45 32.86 -16.00
C GLU A 197 41.04 31.50 -15.47
N SER A 198 41.84 30.44 -15.67
CA SER A 198 41.57 29.12 -15.17
C SER A 198 41.66 29.08 -13.63
N VAL A 199 42.71 29.71 -13.08
CA VAL A 199 42.92 29.81 -11.64
C VAL A 199 41.77 30.61 -10.99
N LEU A 200 41.36 31.72 -11.58
CA LEU A 200 40.27 32.54 -11.06
C LEU A 200 38.93 31.80 -11.09
N ALA A 201 38.64 31.10 -12.19
CA ALA A 201 37.42 30.27 -12.29
C ALA A 201 37.40 29.21 -11.23
N GLU A 202 38.55 28.56 -10.96
CA GLU A 202 38.68 27.53 -9.95
C GLU A 202 38.57 28.11 -8.51
N ILE A 203 39.11 29.28 -8.25
CA ILE A 203 38.93 30.02 -6.98
C ILE A 203 37.45 30.29 -6.75
N TYR A 204 36.75 30.89 -7.72
CA TYR A 204 35.34 31.19 -7.58
C TYR A 204 34.51 29.92 -7.36
N TYR A 205 34.79 28.84 -8.08
CA TYR A 205 34.09 27.59 -7.96
C TYR A 205 34.32 26.91 -6.60
N LYS A 206 35.58 26.77 -6.16
CA LYS A 206 35.91 26.09 -4.90
C LYS A 206 35.47 26.89 -3.68
N VAL A 207 35.62 28.21 -3.68
CA VAL A 207 35.17 29.06 -2.56
C VAL A 207 33.66 29.10 -2.49
N ASP A 208 32.94 29.18 -3.61
CA ASP A 208 31.47 29.08 -3.59
C ASP A 208 30.98 27.75 -3.05
N LYS A 209 31.64 26.66 -3.40
CA LYS A 209 31.34 25.32 -2.91
C LYS A 209 31.67 25.14 -1.42
N LEU A 210 32.69 25.83 -0.91
CA LEU A 210 33.01 25.88 0.52
C LEU A 210 31.93 26.66 1.30
N LEU A 211 31.50 27.81 0.77
CA LEU A 211 30.45 28.64 1.35
C LEU A 211 29.07 27.98 1.29
N ASN A 212 28.75 27.39 0.13
CA ASN A 212 27.45 26.80 -0.20
C ASN A 212 27.64 25.42 -0.84
N PRO A 213 27.78 24.35 -0.04
CA PRO A 213 27.88 23.00 -0.57
C PRO A 213 26.72 22.66 -1.49
N GLU A 214 27.03 22.24 -2.71
CA GLU A 214 26.03 21.81 -3.68
C GLU A 214 25.49 20.44 -3.33
N ILE A 215 24.20 20.26 -3.60
CA ILE A 215 23.54 18.96 -3.46
C ILE A 215 23.71 18.21 -4.78
N ILE A 216 24.36 17.06 -4.71
CA ILE A 216 24.65 16.21 -5.86
C ILE A 216 23.56 15.14 -5.97
N PHE A 217 23.03 14.98 -7.19
CA PHE A 217 22.10 13.93 -7.53
C PHE A 217 22.86 12.81 -8.24
N TYR A 218 22.72 11.60 -7.73
CA TYR A 218 23.35 10.40 -8.25
C TYR A 218 22.32 9.55 -9.00
N ASP A 219 22.76 8.83 -10.02
CA ASP A 219 21.97 7.77 -10.59
C ASP A 219 22.12 6.46 -9.79
N TYR A 220 21.38 5.42 -10.19
CA TYR A 220 21.40 4.14 -9.48
C TYR A 220 22.78 3.48 -9.51
N ASP A 221 23.42 3.48 -10.67
CA ASP A 221 24.73 2.81 -10.87
C ASP A 221 25.82 3.52 -10.05
N GLN A 222 25.81 4.85 -10.02
CA GLN A 222 26.70 5.65 -9.18
C GLN A 222 26.50 5.39 -7.69
N MET A 223 25.25 5.18 -7.22
CA MET A 223 25.02 4.83 -5.82
C MET A 223 25.56 3.45 -5.47
N ILE A 224 25.46 2.49 -6.39
CA ILE A 224 26.08 1.16 -6.22
C ILE A 224 27.62 1.27 -6.18
N GLU A 225 28.22 2.10 -7.04
CA GLU A 225 29.66 2.36 -7.04
C GLU A 225 30.13 3.01 -5.73
N LEU A 226 29.32 3.86 -5.12
CA LEU A 226 29.57 4.43 -3.79
C LEU A 226 29.42 3.41 -2.65
N GLY A 227 29.01 2.17 -2.95
CA GLY A 227 28.93 1.05 -2.00
C GLY A 227 27.60 0.92 -1.29
N TYR A 228 26.53 1.63 -1.73
CA TYR A 228 25.19 1.48 -1.18
C TYR A 228 24.52 0.20 -1.69
N THR A 229 23.76 -0.46 -0.83
CA THR A 229 22.92 -1.59 -1.20
C THR A 229 21.61 -1.11 -1.83
N GLU A 230 20.94 -1.96 -2.63
CA GLU A 230 19.63 -1.64 -3.23
C GLU A 230 18.60 -1.22 -2.17
N ILE A 231 18.64 -1.86 -0.99
CA ILE A 231 17.72 -1.53 0.12
C ILE A 231 17.98 -0.11 0.62
N GLU A 232 19.23 0.29 0.78
CA GLU A 232 19.59 1.64 1.23
C GLU A 232 19.26 2.71 0.19
N ILE A 233 19.43 2.40 -1.10
CA ILE A 233 19.14 3.33 -2.20
C ILE A 233 17.65 3.65 -2.29
N PHE A 234 16.78 2.63 -2.15
CA PHE A 234 15.33 2.81 -2.26
C PHE A 234 14.64 3.13 -0.94
N SER A 235 15.33 3.02 0.21
CA SER A 235 14.78 3.40 1.51
C SER A 235 14.66 4.91 1.65
N GLY A 236 13.59 5.39 2.26
CA GLY A 236 13.33 6.81 2.48
C GLY A 236 12.36 7.39 1.46
N VAL A 237 12.60 8.62 1.03
CA VAL A 237 11.67 9.34 0.14
C VAL A 237 11.79 8.87 -1.30
N GLU A 238 10.63 8.66 -1.96
CA GLU A 238 10.61 8.38 -3.40
C GLU A 238 11.19 9.55 -4.19
N THR A 239 12.26 9.30 -4.95
CA THR A 239 12.98 10.28 -5.75
C THR A 239 12.61 10.18 -7.24
N LYS A 240 12.58 11.32 -7.93
CA LYS A 240 12.24 11.43 -9.37
C LYS A 240 13.42 11.94 -10.21
N LEU A 241 14.23 12.82 -9.64
CA LEU A 241 15.34 13.45 -10.33
C LEU A 241 16.65 12.67 -10.19
N GLY A 242 16.88 12.08 -9.03
CA GLY A 242 18.08 11.34 -8.70
C GLY A 242 18.12 10.98 -7.21
N PHE A 243 19.13 10.22 -6.81
CA PHE A 243 19.34 9.91 -5.42
C PHE A 243 20.29 10.93 -4.79
N ILE A 244 19.97 11.39 -3.58
CA ILE A 244 20.79 12.31 -2.81
C ILE A 244 21.48 11.54 -1.69
N ASP A 245 22.80 11.57 -1.66
CA ASP A 245 23.55 10.99 -0.54
C ASP A 245 23.27 11.81 0.74
N SER A 246 22.86 11.15 1.81
CA SER A 246 22.61 11.79 3.11
C SER A 246 23.85 12.45 3.70
N LYS A 247 25.06 11.98 3.34
CA LYS A 247 26.33 12.56 3.77
C LYS A 247 26.60 13.91 3.12
N SER A 248 26.05 14.17 1.92
CA SER A 248 26.19 15.46 1.24
C SER A 248 25.29 16.56 1.83
N LEU A 249 24.28 16.18 2.64
CA LEU A 249 23.37 17.11 3.30
C LEU A 249 24.02 17.72 4.55
N THR A 250 24.94 18.63 4.33
CA THR A 250 25.67 19.32 5.42
C THR A 250 24.76 20.23 6.25
N GLN A 251 25.25 20.62 7.44
CA GLN A 251 24.63 21.64 8.25
C GLN A 251 24.80 23.03 7.57
N LYS A 252 24.00 24.01 8.00
CA LYS A 252 24.12 25.38 7.52
C LYS A 252 25.46 25.94 7.96
N THR A 253 26.16 26.60 7.05
CA THR A 253 27.41 27.31 7.35
C THR A 253 27.07 28.58 8.13
N ASN A 254 27.28 28.55 9.44
CA ASN A 254 27.06 29.69 10.33
C ASN A 254 28.31 30.50 10.57
N SER A 255 29.48 29.91 10.34
CA SER A 255 30.76 30.56 10.45
C SER A 255 31.80 29.84 9.60
N ILE A 256 32.85 30.56 9.20
CA ILE A 256 33.97 30.04 8.43
C ILE A 256 35.27 30.71 8.91
N TYR A 257 36.34 29.95 8.95
CA TYR A 257 37.62 30.53 9.29
C TYR A 257 38.28 31.16 8.07
N PHE A 258 38.88 32.34 8.25
CA PHE A 258 39.67 33.01 7.24
C PHE A 258 40.77 32.09 6.69
N GLY A 259 41.43 31.34 7.58
CA GLY A 259 42.45 30.37 7.20
C GLY A 259 42.02 29.31 6.24
N GLU A 260 40.75 28.81 6.33
CA GLU A 260 40.19 27.80 5.41
C GLU A 260 40.10 28.32 3.99
N ILE A 261 39.65 29.58 3.80
CA ILE A 261 39.58 30.22 2.50
C ILE A 261 40.99 30.41 1.93
N LYS A 262 41.94 30.86 2.76
CA LYS A 262 43.33 31.05 2.35
C LYS A 262 44.00 29.76 1.92
N GLU A 263 43.85 28.69 2.73
CA GLU A 263 44.41 27.37 2.45
C GLU A 263 43.80 26.74 1.15
N LEU A 264 42.52 26.96 0.97
CA LEU A 264 41.83 26.51 -0.26
C LEU A 264 42.36 27.19 -1.52
N ILE A 265 42.61 28.49 -1.45
CA ILE A 265 43.17 29.27 -2.59
C ILE A 265 44.63 28.88 -2.84
N ASP A 266 45.42 28.73 -1.78
CA ASP A 266 46.84 28.34 -1.88
C ASP A 266 47.01 26.92 -2.46
N GLY A 267 46.05 26.02 -2.22
CA GLY A 267 45.98 24.66 -2.78
C GLY A 267 45.54 24.56 -4.25
N ILE A 268 45.29 25.67 -4.95
CA ILE A 268 44.87 25.63 -6.36
C ILE A 268 46.11 25.55 -7.28
N THR A 269 46.06 24.61 -8.21
CA THR A 269 47.14 24.40 -9.17
C THR A 269 47.34 25.69 -10.01
N GLY A 270 48.53 26.24 -9.95
CA GLY A 270 48.87 27.50 -10.69
C GLY A 270 48.98 28.72 -9.78
N VAL A 271 48.69 28.61 -8.51
CA VAL A 271 48.96 29.61 -7.48
C VAL A 271 50.37 29.34 -6.95
N SER A 272 51.27 30.32 -7.03
CA SER A 272 52.63 30.22 -6.50
C SER A 272 52.74 30.79 -5.08
N GLU A 273 52.12 31.93 -4.83
CA GLU A 273 52.15 32.60 -3.54
C GLU A 273 50.97 33.58 -3.41
N ILE A 274 50.40 33.73 -2.25
CA ILE A 274 49.40 34.74 -1.92
C ILE A 274 50.09 35.84 -1.11
N GLU A 275 50.27 37.03 -1.76
CA GLU A 275 50.92 38.18 -1.09
C GLU A 275 49.98 38.84 -0.11
N GLU A 276 48.74 39.09 -0.52
CA GLU A 276 47.75 39.76 0.31
C GLU A 276 46.35 39.15 0.03
N ILE A 277 45.54 38.96 1.08
CA ILE A 277 44.13 38.57 0.96
C ILE A 277 43.29 39.34 1.97
N ARG A 278 42.20 39.92 1.49
CA ARG A 278 41.21 40.66 2.28
C ARG A 278 39.83 40.11 1.97
N ILE A 279 39.00 39.99 2.99
CA ILE A 279 37.61 39.53 2.83
C ILE A 279 36.67 40.64 3.30
N PHE A 280 35.65 40.92 2.49
CA PHE A 280 34.62 41.91 2.78
C PHE A 280 33.29 41.18 2.96
N LYS A 281 32.52 41.60 3.96
CA LYS A 281 31.17 41.15 4.21
C LYS A 281 30.21 42.33 4.02
N ASN A 282 29.34 42.25 3.04
CA ASN A 282 28.43 43.35 2.64
C ASN A 282 29.15 44.69 2.42
N GLY A 283 30.35 44.64 1.85
CA GLY A 283 31.18 45.83 1.58
C GLY A 283 32.00 46.32 2.77
N VAL A 284 31.97 45.70 3.91
CA VAL A 284 32.78 46.02 5.10
C VAL A 284 33.88 44.99 5.24
N GLN A 285 35.14 45.46 5.34
CA GLN A 285 36.31 44.60 5.53
C GLN A 285 36.23 43.91 6.90
N ILE A 286 36.49 42.61 6.93
CA ILE A 286 36.57 41.80 8.15
C ILE A 286 38.04 41.65 8.54
N PHE A 287 38.33 41.85 9.81
CA PHE A 287 39.67 41.66 10.39
C PHE A 287 39.76 40.48 11.32
N ASP A 288 38.61 39.86 11.65
CA ASP A 288 38.52 38.72 12.55
C ASP A 288 38.83 37.42 11.79
N ASP A 289 39.50 36.49 12.47
CA ASP A 289 39.80 35.16 11.91
C ASP A 289 38.53 34.31 11.67
N LEU A 290 37.46 34.59 12.40
CA LEU A 290 36.18 33.88 12.31
C LEU A 290 35.14 34.81 11.66
N ILE A 291 34.68 34.43 10.47
CA ILE A 291 33.61 35.10 9.77
C ILE A 291 32.30 34.47 10.16
N THR A 292 31.44 35.19 10.88
CA THR A 292 30.14 34.69 11.35
C THR A 292 29.01 35.19 10.46
N PHE A 293 27.98 34.36 10.25
CA PHE A 293 26.77 34.70 9.48
C PHE A 293 25.55 34.70 10.39
N SER A 294 24.55 35.51 10.06
CA SER A 294 23.33 35.56 10.86
C SER A 294 22.49 34.29 10.66
N GLU A 295 21.66 33.94 11.64
CA GLU A 295 20.79 32.77 11.55
C GLU A 295 19.83 32.82 10.36
N ASN A 296 19.42 34.05 9.98
CA ASN A 296 18.44 34.28 8.90
C ASN A 296 19.09 34.57 7.55
N SER A 297 20.39 34.29 7.41
CA SER A 297 21.14 34.56 6.17
C SER A 297 22.04 33.38 5.80
N TYR A 298 22.56 33.46 4.57
CA TYR A 298 23.57 32.53 4.07
C TYR A 298 24.66 33.32 3.33
N PRO A 299 25.92 32.85 3.35
CA PRO A 299 27.00 33.48 2.61
C PRO A 299 26.78 33.31 1.10
N SER A 300 27.03 34.35 0.32
CA SER A 300 26.99 34.32 -1.13
C SER A 300 28.23 35.00 -1.66
N LEU A 301 29.07 34.26 -2.39
CA LEU A 301 30.27 34.82 -3.00
C LEU A 301 29.89 35.79 -4.12
N LYS A 302 30.38 37.03 -4.05
CA LYS A 302 30.29 37.95 -5.16
C LYS A 302 31.29 37.54 -6.25
N LYS A 303 30.77 37.10 -7.39
CA LYS A 303 31.55 36.67 -8.56
C LYS A 303 31.50 37.74 -9.59
N THR A 304 32.62 38.42 -9.85
CA THR A 304 32.71 39.42 -10.89
C THR A 304 33.35 38.75 -12.11
N ILE A 305 32.53 38.25 -13.02
CA ILE A 305 32.99 37.49 -14.18
C ILE A 305 33.02 38.43 -15.44
N LEU A 306 31.88 39.02 -15.79
CA LEU A 306 31.76 39.84 -17.01
C LEU A 306 32.40 41.22 -16.89
N ASN A 307 32.32 41.87 -15.71
CA ASN A 307 32.83 43.21 -15.47
C ASN A 307 34.07 43.17 -14.55
N TYR A 308 34.87 42.12 -14.67
CA TYR A 308 36.02 41.90 -13.78
C TYR A 308 36.99 43.12 -13.79
N ASN A 309 37.25 43.75 -14.93
CA ASN A 309 38.20 44.86 -15.03
C ASN A 309 37.69 46.17 -14.43
N GLU A 310 36.40 46.34 -14.19
CA GLU A 310 35.76 47.53 -13.63
C GLU A 310 35.70 47.54 -12.09
N GLU A 311 35.92 46.40 -11.45
CA GLU A 311 35.87 46.24 -10.00
C GLU A 311 37.11 46.80 -9.33
N GLN A 312 36.92 47.50 -8.19
CA GLN A 312 38.01 48.05 -7.37
C GLN A 312 38.58 46.99 -6.43
N GLU A 313 37.71 46.23 -5.78
CA GLU A 313 38.09 45.14 -4.86
C GLU A 313 38.00 43.82 -5.61
N LYS A 314 39.14 43.33 -6.15
CA LYS A 314 39.20 42.11 -6.96
C LYS A 314 40.47 41.30 -6.70
N ILE A 315 40.49 40.07 -7.19
CA ILE A 315 41.70 39.22 -7.13
C ILE A 315 42.62 39.63 -8.27
N VAL A 316 43.78 40.22 -7.96
CA VAL A 316 44.78 40.65 -8.94
C VAL A 316 45.85 39.59 -9.05
N PHE A 317 46.13 39.16 -10.27
CA PHE A 317 47.23 38.23 -10.55
C PHE A 317 48.47 38.94 -11.01
N GLN A 318 49.61 38.47 -10.52
CA GLN A 318 50.93 38.92 -10.90
C GLN A 318 51.74 37.77 -11.51
N ARG A 319 52.51 38.08 -12.56
CA ARG A 319 53.45 37.14 -13.17
C ARG A 319 54.76 37.93 -13.47
N ASN A 320 55.88 37.43 -12.90
CA ASN A 320 57.17 38.10 -13.08
C ASN A 320 57.09 39.60 -12.73
N ASP A 321 56.48 39.94 -11.59
CA ASP A 321 56.28 41.29 -11.07
C ASP A 321 55.43 42.22 -11.96
N SER A 322 54.72 41.67 -12.94
CA SER A 322 53.80 42.42 -13.80
C SER A 322 52.38 41.93 -13.57
N VAL A 323 51.42 42.87 -13.59
CA VAL A 323 49.98 42.55 -13.49
C VAL A 323 49.53 41.77 -14.69
N TYR A 324 48.94 40.59 -14.45
CA TYR A 324 48.34 39.74 -15.46
C TYR A 324 46.90 40.22 -15.75
N GLY A 325 46.61 40.48 -17.04
CA GLY A 325 45.27 40.90 -17.48
C GLY A 325 44.35 39.66 -17.64
N ILE A 326 43.17 39.72 -17.10
CA ILE A 326 42.16 38.67 -17.23
C ILE A 326 41.21 38.98 -18.39
N ASP A 327 41.00 37.98 -19.25
CA ASP A 327 39.96 38.04 -20.29
C ASP A 327 38.64 37.51 -19.72
N SER A 328 37.63 38.38 -19.61
CA SER A 328 36.33 38.07 -19.03
C SER A 328 35.52 37.06 -19.84
N VAL A 329 35.73 36.96 -21.15
CA VAL A 329 35.05 35.99 -22.00
C VAL A 329 35.58 34.58 -21.76
N ILE A 330 36.92 34.46 -21.71
CA ILE A 330 37.57 33.17 -21.40
C ILE A 330 37.22 32.71 -19.97
N LEU A 331 37.23 33.64 -19.01
CA LEU A 331 36.85 33.40 -17.63
C LEU A 331 35.41 32.85 -17.53
N SER A 332 34.45 33.47 -18.24
CA SER A 332 33.06 33.04 -18.29
C SER A 332 32.94 31.60 -18.82
N GLN A 333 33.60 31.29 -19.94
CA GLN A 333 33.55 29.97 -20.56
C GLN A 333 34.13 28.88 -19.64
N LEU A 334 35.26 29.17 -18.99
CA LEU A 334 35.89 28.23 -18.05
C LEU A 334 35.04 28.03 -16.81
N TYR A 335 34.48 29.07 -16.23
CA TYR A 335 33.58 28.99 -15.09
C TYR A 335 32.30 28.21 -15.43
N ASP A 336 31.71 28.49 -16.61
CA ASP A 336 30.51 27.74 -17.07
C ASP A 336 30.80 26.27 -17.30
N SER A 337 32.01 25.89 -17.79
CA SER A 337 32.38 24.50 -17.93
C SER A 337 32.43 23.78 -16.58
N LEU A 338 33.02 24.38 -15.53
CA LEU A 338 33.08 23.81 -14.18
C LEU A 338 31.70 23.68 -13.55
N THR A 339 30.77 24.60 -13.83
CA THR A 339 29.41 24.56 -13.30
C THR A 339 28.46 23.62 -14.10
N THR A 340 28.72 23.45 -15.42
CA THR A 340 27.88 22.59 -16.27
C THR A 340 28.11 21.11 -16.01
N ASP A 341 29.33 20.70 -15.68
CA ASP A 341 29.65 19.35 -15.31
C ASP A 341 28.89 18.90 -14.04
N SER A 342 28.63 19.82 -13.12
CA SER A 342 27.81 19.56 -11.92
C SER A 342 26.31 19.49 -12.22
N LYS A 343 25.82 20.22 -13.24
CA LYS A 343 24.39 20.26 -13.64
C LYS A 343 23.97 19.16 -14.61
N SER A 344 24.92 18.48 -15.26
CA SER A 344 24.64 17.45 -16.29
C SER A 344 24.07 16.14 -15.73
N THR A 345 24.00 15.98 -14.43
CA THR A 345 23.62 14.74 -13.75
C THR A 345 22.12 14.54 -13.57
N TYR A 346 21.27 15.46 -14.04
CA TYR A 346 19.82 15.28 -14.00
C TYR A 346 19.31 14.29 -15.07
N LYS A 347 19.73 13.03 -15.00
CA LYS A 347 19.13 11.98 -15.81
C LYS A 347 17.93 11.43 -15.04
N LYS A 348 16.73 11.54 -15.65
CA LYS A 348 15.55 10.82 -15.16
C LYS A 348 15.91 9.38 -14.87
N ILE A 349 15.71 8.95 -13.64
CA ILE A 349 15.90 7.54 -13.23
C ILE A 349 15.11 6.68 -14.20
N LYS A 350 15.81 5.89 -15.02
CA LYS A 350 15.15 4.89 -15.85
C LYS A 350 14.53 3.85 -14.93
N LYS A 351 13.21 3.74 -14.93
CA LYS A 351 12.43 2.77 -14.14
C LYS A 351 12.62 1.30 -14.59
N GLN A 352 13.76 0.95 -15.15
CA GLN A 352 14.03 -0.40 -15.66
C GLN A 352 14.81 -1.24 -14.64
N PHE A 353 14.16 -1.60 -13.52
CA PHE A 353 14.76 -2.49 -12.51
C PHE A 353 14.30 -3.94 -12.61
N LEU A 354 13.43 -4.26 -13.54
CA LEU A 354 12.96 -5.64 -13.74
C LEU A 354 13.45 -6.14 -15.09
N LYS A 355 14.17 -7.25 -15.07
CA LYS A 355 14.52 -7.97 -16.30
C LYS A 355 13.21 -8.42 -16.96
N ASP A 356 13.07 -8.14 -18.25
CA ASP A 356 11.97 -8.66 -19.06
C ASP A 356 12.07 -10.18 -19.09
N THR A 357 11.24 -10.83 -18.27
CA THR A 357 11.10 -12.30 -18.31
C THR A 357 10.00 -12.64 -19.29
N THR A 358 10.35 -13.38 -20.32
CA THR A 358 9.37 -13.87 -21.31
C THR A 358 8.76 -15.19 -20.82
N ALA A 359 7.44 -15.33 -20.99
CA ALA A 359 6.75 -16.58 -20.72
C ALA A 359 7.27 -17.70 -21.63
N ARG A 360 7.55 -18.89 -21.05
CA ARG A 360 8.00 -20.07 -21.79
C ARG A 360 6.82 -20.89 -22.33
N PHE A 361 5.67 -20.83 -21.65
CA PHE A 361 4.50 -21.63 -21.96
C PHE A 361 3.28 -20.75 -22.16
N GLU A 362 2.37 -21.21 -23.04
CA GLU A 362 1.03 -20.63 -23.11
C GLU A 362 0.13 -21.24 -22.04
N LYS A 363 -0.82 -20.46 -21.56
CA LYS A 363 -1.79 -20.94 -20.57
C LYS A 363 -2.52 -22.18 -21.04
N SER A 364 -2.89 -22.23 -22.33
CA SER A 364 -3.55 -23.36 -22.98
C SER A 364 -2.73 -24.65 -22.91
N GLU A 365 -1.38 -24.57 -22.96
CA GLU A 365 -0.51 -25.75 -22.88
C GLU A 365 -0.53 -26.39 -21.49
N ILE A 366 -0.79 -25.61 -20.44
CA ILE A 366 -0.92 -26.12 -19.08
C ILE A 366 -2.37 -26.53 -18.77
N GLU A 367 -3.34 -25.76 -19.24
CA GLU A 367 -4.76 -25.93 -18.90
C GLU A 367 -5.44 -27.07 -19.65
N ASN A 368 -5.05 -27.29 -20.92
CA ASN A 368 -5.71 -28.29 -21.77
C ASN A 368 -5.61 -29.69 -21.18
N TYR A 369 -6.77 -30.26 -20.94
CA TYR A 369 -6.93 -31.64 -20.50
C TYR A 369 -7.12 -32.55 -21.70
N TYR A 370 -6.25 -33.56 -21.83
CA TYR A 370 -6.39 -34.61 -22.84
C TYR A 370 -7.14 -35.79 -22.22
N SER A 371 -8.25 -36.18 -22.90
CA SER A 371 -9.14 -37.23 -22.35
C SER A 371 -8.49 -38.62 -22.45
N ILE A 372 -8.46 -39.33 -21.32
CA ILE A 372 -7.99 -40.74 -21.25
C ILE A 372 -8.87 -41.67 -22.09
N GLN A 373 -10.09 -41.28 -22.41
CA GLN A 373 -10.98 -42.07 -23.27
C GLN A 373 -10.40 -42.26 -24.68
N ASN A 374 -9.49 -41.32 -25.10
CA ASN A 374 -8.83 -41.43 -26.42
C ASN A 374 -7.73 -42.50 -26.44
N GLU A 375 -7.20 -42.89 -25.28
CA GLU A 375 -6.13 -43.88 -25.17
C GLU A 375 -6.67 -45.31 -24.93
N LEU A 376 -7.94 -45.43 -24.56
CA LEU A 376 -8.51 -46.74 -24.33
C LEU A 376 -8.75 -47.50 -25.67
N PRO A 377 -8.59 -48.84 -25.66
CA PRO A 377 -8.77 -49.67 -26.89
C PRO A 377 -10.10 -49.45 -27.56
N SER A 378 -10.15 -49.46 -28.90
CA SER A 378 -11.34 -49.21 -29.72
C SER A 378 -12.50 -50.18 -29.46
N ILE A 379 -12.20 -51.33 -28.85
CA ILE A 379 -13.23 -52.30 -28.44
C ILE A 379 -14.20 -51.70 -27.40
N TYR A 380 -13.78 -50.71 -26.61
CA TYR A 380 -14.63 -50.02 -25.65
C TYR A 380 -15.64 -49.07 -26.33
N GLY A 381 -15.34 -48.58 -27.53
CA GLY A 381 -16.22 -47.70 -28.34
C GLY A 381 -16.39 -46.31 -27.75
N LEU A 382 -15.35 -45.78 -27.09
CA LEU A 382 -15.40 -44.50 -26.34
C LEU A 382 -15.09 -43.28 -27.21
N LYS A 383 -14.27 -43.43 -28.27
CA LYS A 383 -13.97 -42.34 -29.17
C LYS A 383 -15.18 -41.96 -30.05
N LYS A 384 -15.13 -40.73 -30.55
CA LYS A 384 -16.16 -40.27 -31.50
C LYS A 384 -16.14 -41.14 -32.76
N ASN A 385 -17.29 -41.68 -33.15
CA ASN A 385 -17.47 -42.54 -34.33
C ASN A 385 -16.91 -43.99 -34.22
N GLU A 386 -16.51 -44.50 -33.09
CA GLU A 386 -16.09 -45.88 -32.91
C GLU A 386 -17.26 -46.87 -32.85
N LEU A 387 -18.44 -46.40 -32.44
CA LEU A 387 -19.65 -47.22 -32.44
C LEU A 387 -20.24 -47.30 -33.82
N PRO A 388 -20.49 -48.51 -34.34
CA PRO A 388 -21.24 -48.67 -35.61
C PRO A 388 -22.60 -48.03 -35.52
N LYS A 389 -23.09 -47.40 -36.62
CA LYS A 389 -24.42 -46.75 -36.68
C LYS A 389 -25.57 -47.70 -36.35
N ASN A 390 -25.39 -49.01 -36.58
CA ASN A 390 -26.35 -50.08 -36.30
C ASN A 390 -26.07 -50.83 -34.98
N ALA A 391 -25.29 -50.24 -34.05
CA ALA A 391 -25.01 -50.88 -32.77
C ALA A 391 -26.28 -51.13 -31.96
N LYS A 392 -26.34 -52.30 -31.29
CA LYS A 392 -27.46 -52.68 -30.42
C LYS A 392 -27.65 -51.63 -29.31
N LYS A 393 -28.89 -51.26 -28.99
CA LYS A 393 -29.25 -50.29 -27.92
C LYS A 393 -28.52 -50.60 -26.59
N LYS A 394 -28.40 -51.87 -26.23
CA LYS A 394 -27.66 -52.30 -25.04
C LYS A 394 -26.21 -51.89 -25.05
N ARG A 395 -25.54 -52.04 -26.21
CA ARG A 395 -24.14 -51.65 -26.40
C ARG A 395 -23.95 -50.16 -26.25
N VAL A 396 -24.82 -49.36 -26.86
CA VAL A 396 -24.84 -47.91 -26.77
C VAL A 396 -24.98 -47.46 -25.31
N ALA A 397 -25.89 -48.10 -24.55
CA ALA A 397 -26.11 -47.80 -23.14
C ALA A 397 -24.85 -48.15 -22.28
N GLN A 398 -24.21 -49.31 -22.54
CA GLN A 398 -22.98 -49.70 -21.86
C GLN A 398 -21.83 -48.69 -22.08
N VAL A 399 -21.66 -48.23 -23.33
CA VAL A 399 -20.65 -47.21 -23.66
C VAL A 399 -20.95 -45.89 -22.95
N LYS A 400 -22.21 -45.45 -22.94
CA LYS A 400 -22.59 -44.24 -22.19
C LYS A 400 -22.35 -44.36 -20.69
N GLN A 401 -22.64 -45.51 -20.11
CA GLN A 401 -22.34 -45.76 -18.67
C GLN A 401 -20.82 -45.68 -18.39
N LEU A 402 -20.02 -46.29 -19.23
CA LEU A 402 -18.55 -46.26 -19.05
C LEU A 402 -18.01 -44.84 -19.24
N ARG A 403 -18.46 -44.08 -20.23
CA ARG A 403 -18.11 -42.67 -20.42
C ARG A 403 -18.46 -41.83 -19.18
N GLY A 404 -19.68 -42.01 -18.63
CA GLY A 404 -20.12 -41.32 -17.41
C GLY A 404 -19.30 -41.69 -16.18
N PHE A 405 -18.86 -42.96 -16.05
CA PHE A 405 -17.99 -43.40 -14.97
C PHE A 405 -16.61 -42.77 -15.10
N LEU A 406 -16.00 -42.76 -16.28
CA LEU A 406 -14.69 -42.17 -16.53
C LEU A 406 -14.72 -40.65 -16.39
N TYR A 407 -15.82 -40.00 -16.78
CA TYR A 407 -15.98 -38.56 -16.69
C TYR A 407 -15.74 -38.03 -15.26
N PHE A 408 -16.14 -38.79 -14.24
CA PHE A 408 -15.91 -38.39 -12.86
C PHE A 408 -14.42 -38.15 -12.53
N PHE A 409 -13.55 -39.06 -12.98
CA PHE A 409 -12.10 -38.94 -12.78
C PHE A 409 -11.51 -37.85 -13.67
N GLU A 410 -11.96 -37.78 -14.90
CA GLU A 410 -11.47 -36.78 -15.87
C GLU A 410 -11.82 -35.37 -15.45
N GLN A 411 -13.01 -35.14 -14.86
CA GLN A 411 -13.40 -33.85 -14.35
C GLN A 411 -12.48 -33.40 -13.19
N LEU A 412 -12.11 -34.33 -12.30
CA LEU A 412 -11.16 -34.01 -11.22
C LEU A 412 -9.79 -33.59 -11.77
N MET A 413 -9.26 -34.34 -12.74
CA MET A 413 -7.96 -34.02 -13.36
C MET A 413 -8.00 -32.70 -14.12
N ALA A 414 -9.05 -32.47 -14.89
CA ALA A 414 -9.27 -31.22 -15.60
C ALA A 414 -9.32 -30.03 -14.62
N ASN A 415 -9.98 -30.16 -13.48
CA ASN A 415 -10.00 -29.14 -12.44
C ASN A 415 -8.61 -28.88 -11.85
N TYR A 416 -7.80 -29.92 -11.61
CA TYR A 416 -6.43 -29.73 -11.13
C TYR A 416 -5.56 -28.99 -12.15
N LEU A 417 -5.68 -29.29 -13.45
CA LEU A 417 -4.96 -28.59 -14.51
C LEU A 417 -5.44 -27.12 -14.61
N SER A 418 -6.72 -26.88 -14.52
CA SER A 418 -7.25 -25.51 -14.50
C SER A 418 -6.76 -24.74 -13.26
N GLN A 419 -6.69 -25.39 -12.10
CA GLN A 419 -6.14 -24.79 -10.90
C GLN A 419 -4.65 -24.44 -11.08
N LEU A 420 -3.86 -25.32 -11.71
CA LEU A 420 -2.44 -25.10 -12.01
C LEU A 420 -2.24 -23.95 -13.01
N ALA A 421 -3.02 -23.93 -14.08
CA ALA A 421 -2.97 -22.88 -15.10
C ALA A 421 -3.41 -21.49 -14.58
N ASN A 422 -4.21 -21.46 -13.52
CA ASN A 422 -4.66 -20.23 -12.87
C ASN A 422 -3.91 -19.96 -11.54
N LEU A 423 -2.71 -20.50 -11.38
CA LEU A 423 -1.92 -20.32 -10.16
C LEU A 423 -1.64 -18.84 -9.88
N ARG A 424 -1.36 -18.07 -10.93
CA ARG A 424 -1.20 -16.61 -10.87
C ARG A 424 -2.41 -15.92 -10.24
N GLU A 425 -3.61 -16.26 -10.73
CA GLU A 425 -4.86 -15.68 -10.23
C GLU A 425 -5.14 -16.12 -8.77
N PHE A 426 -4.76 -17.34 -8.44
CA PHE A 426 -4.85 -17.84 -7.08
C PHE A 426 -3.96 -17.07 -6.09
N PHE A 427 -2.74 -16.70 -6.47
CA PHE A 427 -1.84 -15.90 -5.65
C PHE A 427 -2.15 -14.41 -5.67
N SER A 428 -2.87 -13.93 -6.68
CA SER A 428 -3.20 -12.51 -6.81
C SER A 428 -4.03 -12.01 -5.63
N ILE A 429 -3.64 -10.85 -5.09
CA ILE A 429 -4.40 -10.13 -4.05
C ILE A 429 -5.65 -9.45 -4.62
N ASN A 430 -5.80 -9.33 -5.94
CA ASN A 430 -6.96 -8.72 -6.58
C ASN A 430 -8.07 -9.72 -6.88
N ASN A 431 -7.78 -11.01 -6.87
CA ASN A 431 -8.74 -12.06 -7.19
C ASN A 431 -9.23 -12.77 -5.93
N LYS A 432 -10.54 -12.78 -5.71
CA LYS A 432 -11.18 -13.48 -4.59
C LYS A 432 -11.38 -14.97 -4.88
N ASN A 433 -11.32 -15.38 -6.15
CA ASN A 433 -11.54 -16.76 -6.54
C ASN A 433 -10.42 -17.65 -6.00
N THR A 434 -10.81 -18.71 -5.36
CA THR A 434 -9.88 -19.71 -4.80
C THR A 434 -9.90 -21.02 -5.57
N PHE A 435 -10.93 -21.23 -6.35
CA PHE A 435 -11.12 -22.43 -7.14
C PHE A 435 -11.35 -22.10 -8.61
N PHE A 436 -10.61 -22.81 -9.47
CA PHE A 436 -10.69 -22.72 -10.92
C PHE A 436 -10.99 -24.10 -11.49
N SER A 437 -11.86 -24.18 -12.44
CA SER A 437 -12.34 -25.46 -12.97
C SER A 437 -12.70 -25.31 -14.46
N GLN A 438 -12.55 -26.39 -15.19
CA GLN A 438 -12.90 -26.49 -16.60
C GLN A 438 -13.75 -27.73 -16.87
N ILE A 439 -14.53 -27.69 -17.92
CA ILE A 439 -15.27 -28.83 -18.42
C ILE A 439 -14.41 -29.47 -19.52
N PRO A 440 -14.07 -30.77 -19.44
CA PRO A 440 -13.32 -31.45 -20.49
C PRO A 440 -14.11 -31.43 -21.81
N SER A 441 -13.69 -30.63 -22.79
CA SER A 441 -14.40 -30.43 -24.07
C SER A 441 -14.22 -31.57 -25.05
N GLU A 442 -13.18 -32.41 -24.84
CA GLU A 442 -12.84 -33.50 -25.75
C GLU A 442 -13.67 -34.78 -25.56
N ILE A 443 -14.49 -34.84 -24.50
CA ILE A 443 -15.30 -36.00 -24.22
C ILE A 443 -16.49 -36.06 -25.20
N ALA A 444 -16.56 -37.12 -25.95
CA ALA A 444 -17.64 -37.32 -26.95
C ALA A 444 -19.01 -37.38 -26.27
N ASP A 445 -19.99 -36.68 -26.86
CA ASP A 445 -21.41 -36.69 -26.44
C ASP A 445 -21.64 -36.31 -24.96
N LEU A 446 -20.82 -35.46 -24.36
CA LEU A 446 -20.95 -35.05 -22.98
C LEU A 446 -22.34 -34.51 -22.62
N GLU A 447 -22.94 -33.73 -23.52
CA GLU A 447 -24.31 -33.20 -23.39
C GLU A 447 -25.37 -34.31 -23.31
N GLN A 448 -25.12 -35.47 -23.96
CA GLN A 448 -26.04 -36.60 -23.94
C GLN A 448 -25.88 -37.49 -22.69
N LEU A 449 -24.75 -37.39 -21.97
CA LEU A 449 -24.55 -38.15 -20.76
C LEU A 449 -25.39 -37.65 -19.58
N ALA A 450 -25.74 -36.36 -19.62
CA ALA A 450 -26.54 -35.70 -18.57
C ALA A 450 -27.54 -34.71 -19.22
N PRO A 451 -28.56 -35.19 -19.97
CA PRO A 451 -29.43 -34.33 -20.78
C PRO A 451 -30.28 -33.36 -19.96
N ASN A 452 -30.43 -33.58 -18.67
CA ASN A 452 -31.24 -32.74 -17.77
C ASN A 452 -30.40 -32.10 -16.65
N ALA A 453 -29.10 -32.32 -16.64
CA ALA A 453 -28.23 -31.72 -15.62
C ALA A 453 -27.55 -30.50 -16.23
N ASP A 454 -27.63 -29.36 -15.54
CA ASP A 454 -26.73 -28.25 -15.78
C ASP A 454 -25.30 -28.70 -15.48
N LEU A 455 -24.46 -28.78 -16.52
CA LEU A 455 -23.05 -29.14 -16.39
C LEU A 455 -22.32 -28.23 -15.38
N ASN A 456 -22.77 -26.98 -15.22
CA ASN A 456 -22.26 -26.07 -14.22
C ASN A 456 -22.69 -26.45 -12.80
N GLU A 457 -23.88 -27.02 -12.63
CA GLU A 457 -24.30 -27.57 -11.34
C GLU A 457 -23.53 -28.86 -11.00
N LEU A 458 -23.33 -29.74 -11.95
CA LEU A 458 -22.52 -30.95 -11.75
C LEU A 458 -21.08 -30.58 -11.38
N LYS A 459 -20.51 -29.59 -12.02
CA LYS A 459 -19.21 -29.02 -11.71
C LYS A 459 -19.16 -28.51 -10.26
N LYS A 460 -20.15 -27.71 -9.84
CA LYS A 460 -20.26 -27.21 -8.46
C LYS A 460 -20.40 -28.33 -7.42
N ILE A 461 -21.18 -29.37 -7.74
CA ILE A 461 -21.35 -30.52 -6.86
C ILE A 461 -20.05 -31.29 -6.68
N LEU A 462 -19.31 -31.53 -7.77
CA LEU A 462 -17.98 -32.17 -7.71
C LEU A 462 -16.98 -31.35 -6.92
N ASP A 463 -17.01 -30.04 -7.09
CA ASP A 463 -16.16 -29.11 -6.34
C ASP A 463 -16.49 -29.14 -4.84
N PHE A 464 -17.75 -29.16 -4.49
CA PHE A 464 -18.23 -29.16 -3.10
C PHE A 464 -17.99 -30.50 -2.40
N THR A 465 -18.27 -31.63 -3.04
CA THR A 465 -18.14 -32.95 -2.45
C THR A 465 -16.69 -33.37 -2.20
N SER A 466 -15.73 -32.82 -2.94
CA SER A 466 -14.30 -33.13 -2.75
C SER A 466 -13.67 -32.44 -1.55
N GLY A 467 -14.32 -31.44 -0.96
CA GLY A 467 -13.75 -30.58 0.11
C GLY A 467 -12.53 -29.77 -0.36
N ILE A 468 -12.24 -29.79 -1.66
CA ILE A 468 -11.08 -29.07 -2.26
C ILE A 468 -11.27 -27.58 -2.12
N HIS A 469 -12.48 -27.09 -2.31
CA HIS A 469 -12.80 -25.67 -2.23
C HIS A 469 -12.42 -25.07 -0.86
N GLU A 470 -12.78 -25.74 0.23
CA GLU A 470 -12.46 -25.31 1.57
C GLU A 470 -10.95 -25.39 1.86
N LYS A 471 -10.29 -26.46 1.40
CA LYS A 471 -8.82 -26.60 1.51
C LYS A 471 -8.08 -25.49 0.75
N LEU A 472 -8.51 -25.13 -0.45
CA LEU A 472 -7.91 -24.07 -1.24
C LEU A 472 -8.15 -22.69 -0.62
N LYS A 473 -9.34 -22.46 -0.07
CA LYS A 473 -9.67 -21.24 0.67
C LYS A 473 -8.77 -21.06 1.90
N ASN A 474 -8.60 -22.13 2.68
CA ASN A 474 -7.69 -22.14 3.82
C ASN A 474 -6.23 -21.92 3.37
N LYS A 475 -5.84 -22.52 2.26
CA LYS A 475 -4.50 -22.32 1.68
C LYS A 475 -4.26 -20.88 1.27
N LYS A 476 -5.22 -20.25 0.60
CA LYS A 476 -5.13 -18.82 0.23
C LYS A 476 -5.04 -17.93 1.48
N ASN A 477 -5.82 -18.22 2.51
CA ASN A 477 -5.74 -17.53 3.79
C ASN A 477 -4.33 -17.61 4.38
N GLN A 478 -3.73 -18.80 4.44
CA GLN A 478 -2.37 -19.01 4.93
C GLN A 478 -1.32 -18.25 4.12
N ILE A 479 -1.48 -18.18 2.79
CA ILE A 479 -0.58 -17.43 1.91
C ILE A 479 -0.65 -15.93 2.23
N ILE A 480 -1.87 -15.39 2.37
CA ILE A 480 -2.06 -13.97 2.69
C ILE A 480 -1.51 -13.67 4.10
N ASP A 481 -1.74 -14.54 5.08
CA ASP A 481 -1.16 -14.39 6.42
C ASP A 481 0.38 -14.37 6.38
N HIS A 482 0.97 -15.25 5.57
CA HIS A 482 2.42 -15.24 5.36
C HIS A 482 2.93 -13.96 4.68
N LEU A 483 2.18 -13.41 3.72
CA LEU A 483 2.51 -12.12 3.10
C LEU A 483 2.41 -10.97 4.09
N LEU A 484 1.34 -10.91 4.88
CA LEU A 484 1.11 -9.88 5.89
C LEU A 484 2.16 -9.93 7.01
N ALA A 485 2.54 -11.13 7.44
CA ALA A 485 3.57 -11.33 8.46
C ALA A 485 4.94 -10.76 8.04
N ARG A 486 5.24 -10.67 6.74
CA ARG A 486 6.46 -10.01 6.24
C ARG A 486 6.47 -8.50 6.49
N PHE A 487 5.30 -7.90 6.64
CA PHE A 487 5.11 -6.49 7.00
C PHE A 487 4.84 -6.32 8.52
N ASN A 488 5.08 -7.37 9.31
CA ASN A 488 4.77 -7.42 10.75
C ASN A 488 3.29 -7.12 11.05
N GLU A 489 2.40 -7.58 10.19
CA GLU A 489 0.95 -7.42 10.34
C GLU A 489 0.30 -8.77 10.64
N ASP A 490 -0.57 -8.76 11.64
CA ASP A 490 -1.39 -9.91 12.03
C ASP A 490 -2.84 -9.48 12.27
N PHE A 491 -3.76 -10.34 11.87
CA PHE A 491 -5.18 -10.15 12.10
C PHE A 491 -5.63 -11.01 13.29
N ASP A 492 -5.91 -10.37 14.41
CA ASP A 492 -6.50 -11.07 15.56
C ASP A 492 -7.94 -11.48 15.25
N THR A 493 -8.09 -12.75 14.87
CA THR A 493 -9.37 -13.36 14.53
C THR A 493 -10.35 -13.35 15.71
N SER A 494 -9.84 -13.34 16.96
CA SER A 494 -10.67 -13.33 18.16
C SER A 494 -11.35 -11.98 18.40
N ILE A 495 -10.65 -10.89 18.11
CA ILE A 495 -11.20 -9.54 18.22
C ILE A 495 -12.19 -9.29 17.08
N LEU A 496 -11.79 -9.57 15.85
CA LEU A 496 -12.62 -9.36 14.67
C LEU A 496 -13.92 -10.15 14.70
N SER A 497 -13.87 -11.41 15.13
CA SER A 497 -15.08 -12.22 15.28
C SER A 497 -16.04 -11.63 16.31
N LYS A 498 -15.54 -11.03 17.39
CA LYS A 498 -16.39 -10.33 18.38
C LYS A 498 -17.02 -9.06 17.82
N VAL A 499 -16.24 -8.25 17.11
CA VAL A 499 -16.73 -7.00 16.53
C VAL A 499 -17.77 -7.27 15.44
N GLU A 500 -17.53 -8.22 14.56
CA GLU A 500 -18.47 -8.55 13.48
C GLU A 500 -19.69 -9.34 13.92
N LEU A 501 -19.58 -10.19 14.95
CA LEU A 501 -20.74 -10.83 15.58
C LEU A 501 -21.70 -9.82 16.20
N MET A 502 -21.24 -8.60 16.49
CA MET A 502 -22.11 -7.49 16.90
C MET A 502 -22.88 -6.90 15.72
N ASN A 503 -22.33 -6.94 14.51
CA ASN A 503 -22.87 -6.28 13.33
C ASN A 503 -23.58 -7.22 12.34
N ASP A 504 -23.10 -8.45 12.20
CA ASP A 504 -23.66 -9.42 11.25
C ASP A 504 -23.51 -10.86 11.80
N ASP A 505 -24.63 -11.60 11.86
CA ASP A 505 -24.62 -13.02 12.31
C ASP A 505 -23.87 -13.96 11.33
N ASN A 506 -23.39 -13.46 10.20
CA ASN A 506 -22.80 -14.23 9.10
C ASN A 506 -21.28 -14.03 8.94
N PHE A 507 -20.57 -13.56 9.97
CA PHE A 507 -19.11 -13.50 9.89
C PHE A 507 -18.53 -14.91 9.74
N ASN A 508 -17.97 -15.15 8.57
CA ASN A 508 -17.39 -16.44 8.20
C ASN A 508 -15.94 -16.26 7.73
N ALA A 509 -15.27 -17.37 7.46
CA ALA A 509 -13.90 -17.35 6.94
C ALA A 509 -13.76 -16.58 5.62
N GLU A 510 -14.85 -16.31 4.90
CA GLU A 510 -14.87 -15.54 3.67
C GLU A 510 -14.77 -14.04 3.94
N SER A 511 -15.52 -13.53 4.89
CA SER A 511 -15.43 -12.14 5.34
C SER A 511 -14.03 -11.81 5.86
N MET A 512 -13.41 -12.74 6.59
CA MET A 512 -12.03 -12.60 7.07
C MET A 512 -11.03 -12.55 5.91
N LEU A 513 -11.18 -13.43 4.93
CA LEU A 513 -10.34 -13.42 3.73
C LEU A 513 -10.47 -12.10 2.95
N GLU A 514 -11.69 -11.58 2.83
CA GLU A 514 -11.95 -10.28 2.18
C GLU A 514 -11.25 -9.10 2.89
N LEU A 515 -11.28 -9.08 4.22
CA LEU A 515 -10.60 -8.06 5.01
C LEU A 515 -9.08 -8.12 4.80
N LYS A 516 -8.50 -9.31 4.88
CA LYS A 516 -7.07 -9.53 4.64
C LYS A 516 -6.66 -9.13 3.22
N ILE A 517 -7.46 -9.49 2.21
CA ILE A 517 -7.24 -9.06 0.82
C ILE A 517 -7.28 -7.54 0.71
N LYS A 518 -8.29 -6.90 1.28
CA LYS A 518 -8.41 -5.44 1.27
C LYS A 518 -7.21 -4.76 1.94
N TYR A 519 -6.74 -5.31 3.05
CA TYR A 519 -5.53 -4.81 3.70
C TYR A 519 -4.30 -4.96 2.81
N ALA A 520 -4.09 -6.16 2.24
CA ALA A 520 -2.98 -6.45 1.35
C ALA A 520 -2.96 -5.56 0.09
N GLN A 521 -4.13 -5.23 -0.47
CA GLN A 521 -4.25 -4.29 -1.59
C GLN A 521 -3.79 -2.87 -1.24
N ASN A 522 -3.89 -2.47 0.02
CA ASN A 522 -3.47 -1.15 0.49
C ASN A 522 -2.07 -1.15 1.12
N ILE A 523 -1.35 -2.29 1.15
CA ILE A 523 -0.09 -2.44 1.88
C ILE A 523 0.98 -1.44 1.44
N LEU A 524 1.09 -1.16 0.14
CA LEU A 524 2.04 -0.18 -0.40
C LEU A 524 1.74 1.24 0.09
N GLN A 525 0.47 1.63 0.06
CA GLN A 525 0.06 2.95 0.54
C GLN A 525 0.26 3.07 2.04
N LEU A 526 -0.10 2.03 2.80
CA LEU A 526 0.12 1.98 4.25
C LEU A 526 1.60 2.08 4.60
N GLY A 527 2.47 1.40 3.85
CA GLY A 527 3.92 1.52 4.01
C GLY A 527 4.42 2.93 3.71
N LYS A 528 3.99 3.52 2.60
CA LYS A 528 4.36 4.89 2.21
C LYS A 528 3.89 5.95 3.21
N GLU A 529 2.70 5.80 3.77
CA GLU A 529 2.06 6.80 4.63
C GLU A 529 2.07 6.44 6.12
N ILE A 530 2.93 5.50 6.55
CA ILE A 530 2.90 4.91 7.90
C ILE A 530 2.91 5.95 9.03
N ASN A 531 3.68 7.02 8.89
CA ASN A 531 3.85 8.06 9.90
C ASN A 531 3.17 9.39 9.51
N LYS A 532 2.43 9.43 8.40
CA LYS A 532 1.75 10.63 7.94
C LYS A 532 0.69 11.05 8.94
N GLY A 533 0.79 12.29 9.41
CA GLY A 533 -0.19 12.93 10.28
C GLY A 533 -1.34 13.54 9.49
N PHE A 534 -2.26 14.13 10.24
CA PHE A 534 -3.40 14.85 9.69
C PHE A 534 -2.99 16.27 9.24
N ASN A 535 -3.49 16.74 8.10
CA ASN A 535 -3.22 18.11 7.63
C ASN A 535 -4.23 19.08 8.23
N TYR A 536 -3.83 19.87 9.23
CA TYR A 536 -4.68 20.84 9.92
C TYR A 536 -5.01 22.08 9.09
N SER A 537 -4.27 22.35 8.01
CA SER A 537 -4.56 23.48 7.12
C SER A 537 -5.75 23.24 6.19
N LYS A 538 -6.18 21.99 6.05
CA LYS A 538 -7.31 21.60 5.19
C LYS A 538 -8.50 21.12 6.01
N PRO A 539 -9.73 21.53 5.66
CA PRO A 539 -10.92 21.07 6.40
C PRO A 539 -11.12 19.56 6.24
N CYS A 540 -11.64 18.92 7.28
CA CYS A 540 -11.96 17.49 7.37
C CYS A 540 -13.00 16.97 6.36
N LYS A 541 -13.38 17.74 5.35
CA LYS A 541 -14.55 17.46 4.50
C LYS A 541 -14.34 16.31 3.48
N ASN A 542 -13.13 15.92 3.22
CA ASN A 542 -12.84 14.89 2.20
C ASN A 542 -12.03 13.75 2.83
N ASN A 543 -12.38 12.53 2.48
CA ASN A 543 -11.71 11.28 2.90
C ASN A 543 -10.21 11.20 2.58
N ILE A 544 -9.65 12.26 2.02
CA ILE A 544 -8.24 12.35 1.57
C ILE A 544 -7.32 12.82 2.70
N ASN A 545 -7.86 13.52 3.71
CA ASN A 545 -7.09 14.08 4.82
C ASN A 545 -7.24 13.20 6.07
N ILE A 546 -6.59 12.04 6.05
CA ILE A 546 -6.59 11.05 7.11
C ILE A 546 -5.15 10.69 7.43
N SER A 547 -4.83 10.43 8.70
CA SER A 547 -3.49 9.96 9.09
C SER A 547 -3.26 8.51 8.66
N GLY A 548 -2.00 8.16 8.39
CA GLY A 548 -1.64 6.78 8.04
C GLY A 548 -1.99 5.78 9.14
N LEU A 549 -1.77 6.15 10.41
CA LEU A 549 -2.15 5.33 11.56
C LEU A 549 -3.66 5.07 11.61
N GLU A 550 -4.47 6.10 11.37
CA GLU A 550 -5.93 5.95 11.36
C GLU A 550 -6.39 5.03 10.22
N THR A 551 -5.81 5.19 9.04
CA THR A 551 -6.08 4.32 7.88
C THR A 551 -5.75 2.86 8.20
N ARG A 552 -4.58 2.61 8.80
CA ARG A 552 -4.15 1.27 9.22
C ARG A 552 -5.10 0.65 10.24
N LEU A 553 -5.46 1.39 11.28
CA LEU A 553 -6.38 0.90 12.31
C LEU A 553 -7.77 0.59 11.74
N LYS A 554 -8.30 1.44 10.87
CA LYS A 554 -9.60 1.20 10.19
C LYS A 554 -9.58 -0.07 9.35
N LEU A 555 -8.51 -0.31 8.61
CA LEU A 555 -8.36 -1.53 7.80
C LEU A 555 -8.21 -2.77 8.66
N LEU A 556 -7.42 -2.72 9.75
CA LEU A 556 -7.26 -3.84 10.69
C LEU A 556 -8.54 -4.20 11.41
N LEU A 557 -9.35 -3.21 11.77
CA LEU A 557 -10.63 -3.40 12.45
C LEU A 557 -11.79 -3.69 11.49
N GLY A 558 -11.55 -3.67 10.17
CA GLY A 558 -12.59 -3.94 9.18
C GLY A 558 -13.69 -2.87 9.11
N VAL A 559 -13.40 -1.64 9.56
CA VAL A 559 -14.37 -0.54 9.51
C VAL A 559 -14.71 -0.20 8.06
N LYS A 560 -15.98 -0.43 7.68
CA LYS A 560 -16.43 -0.31 6.28
C LYS A 560 -16.46 1.13 5.78
N ASN A 561 -16.74 2.09 6.66
CA ASN A 561 -16.77 3.52 6.31
C ASN A 561 -15.45 4.18 6.67
N ILE A 562 -14.65 4.45 5.64
CA ILE A 562 -13.46 5.30 5.74
C ILE A 562 -13.88 6.79 5.93
N GLU A 563 -15.17 7.09 5.79
CA GLU A 563 -15.69 8.44 5.97
C GLU A 563 -15.56 8.88 7.43
N MET A 564 -14.80 9.96 7.64
CA MET A 564 -14.79 10.66 8.93
C MET A 564 -16.15 11.33 9.15
N ASN A 565 -17.12 10.55 9.51
CA ASN A 565 -18.34 11.12 10.05
C ASN A 565 -18.11 11.30 11.56
N SER A 566 -18.05 12.53 12.01
CA SER A 566 -18.20 12.77 13.44
C SER A 566 -19.50 12.08 13.89
N LEU A 567 -19.50 11.44 15.04
CA LEU A 567 -20.71 10.84 15.62
C LEU A 567 -21.88 11.82 15.56
N CYS A 568 -21.63 13.09 15.87
CA CYS A 568 -22.61 14.16 15.77
C CYS A 568 -23.10 14.41 14.35
N LYS A 569 -22.23 14.34 13.34
CA LYS A 569 -22.59 14.59 11.94
C LYS A 569 -23.39 13.46 11.34
N SER A 570 -23.03 12.20 11.59
CA SER A 570 -23.79 11.05 11.10
C SER A 570 -25.19 10.98 11.72
N VAL A 571 -25.32 11.37 13.00
CA VAL A 571 -26.63 11.50 13.66
C VAL A 571 -27.40 12.65 13.07
N MET A 572 -26.81 13.84 12.87
CA MET A 572 -27.47 14.99 12.25
C MET A 572 -27.83 14.75 10.77
N ASP A 573 -26.99 14.10 9.99
CA ASP A 573 -27.28 13.75 8.60
C ASP A 573 -28.39 12.69 8.50
N SER A 574 -28.45 11.74 9.43
CA SER A 574 -29.57 10.79 9.51
C SER A 574 -30.88 11.46 9.92
N ILE A 575 -30.82 12.53 10.71
CA ILE A 575 -31.97 13.37 11.10
C ILE A 575 -32.40 14.22 9.90
N ASN A 576 -31.47 14.85 9.18
CA ASN A 576 -31.77 15.74 8.06
C ASN A 576 -32.25 14.98 6.82
N ASN A 577 -31.70 13.78 6.54
CA ASN A 577 -32.15 12.93 5.44
C ASN A 577 -33.50 12.22 5.70
N SER A 578 -33.97 12.22 6.93
CA SER A 578 -35.31 11.72 7.29
C SER A 578 -36.42 12.77 7.15
N ASN A 579 -36.11 13.98 6.71
CA ASN A 579 -37.06 15.07 6.53
C ASN A 579 -37.96 14.95 5.27
N GLU A 580 -37.86 13.89 4.50
CA GLU A 580 -38.88 13.55 3.56
C GLU A 580 -40.04 12.83 4.30
N ASP A 581 -41.10 13.60 4.67
CA ASP A 581 -42.47 13.19 5.01
C ASP A 581 -42.77 12.61 6.39
N VAL A 582 -41.90 12.64 7.39
CA VAL A 582 -42.33 12.22 8.75
C VAL A 582 -41.81 13.17 9.83
N ASN A 583 -42.72 13.96 10.44
CA ASN A 583 -42.43 14.74 11.65
C ASN A 583 -42.11 13.81 12.83
N TRP A 584 -40.83 13.63 13.14
CA TRP A 584 -40.36 12.87 14.30
C TRP A 584 -40.26 13.79 15.52
N ARG A 585 -40.86 13.40 16.67
CA ARG A 585 -40.63 14.09 17.94
C ARG A 585 -39.31 13.65 18.55
N LYS A 586 -38.46 14.59 18.93
CA LYS A 586 -37.25 14.33 19.72
C LYS A 586 -37.66 13.84 21.12
N GLN A 587 -37.18 12.67 21.48
CA GLN A 587 -37.14 12.25 22.89
C GLN A 587 -35.67 12.04 23.25
N SER A 588 -35.21 12.75 24.26
CA SER A 588 -33.85 12.60 24.78
C SER A 588 -33.85 11.59 25.92
N LEU A 589 -32.90 10.67 25.86
CA LEU A 589 -32.60 9.72 26.93
C LEU A 589 -31.43 10.28 27.75
N LYS A 590 -31.69 10.66 28.99
CA LYS A 590 -30.64 11.09 29.93
C LYS A 590 -30.04 9.86 30.62
N ILE A 591 -28.76 9.63 30.38
CA ILE A 591 -28.01 8.59 31.08
C ILE A 591 -27.30 9.23 32.29
N LYS A 592 -27.28 8.53 33.43
CA LYS A 592 -26.47 8.91 34.60
C LYS A 592 -24.99 9.01 34.17
N GLY A 593 -24.46 10.22 34.05
CA GLY A 593 -23.10 10.48 33.58
C GLY A 593 -23.01 11.63 32.55
N GLY A 594 -24.12 12.27 32.17
CA GLY A 594 -24.11 13.48 31.35
C GLY A 594 -24.13 13.27 29.83
N ILE A 595 -24.32 12.05 29.35
CA ILE A 595 -24.48 11.77 27.91
C ILE A 595 -25.95 11.76 27.57
N GLU A 596 -26.37 12.66 26.68
CA GLU A 596 -27.74 12.76 26.18
C GLU A 596 -27.80 12.17 24.77
N ILE A 597 -28.61 11.13 24.56
CA ILE A 597 -28.81 10.50 23.26
C ILE A 597 -30.25 10.74 22.82
N ASP A 598 -30.42 11.41 21.69
CA ASP A 598 -31.73 11.67 21.10
C ASP A 598 -32.25 10.43 20.36
N ILE A 599 -33.35 9.87 20.80
CA ILE A 599 -34.09 8.82 20.12
C ILE A 599 -35.29 9.44 19.40
N LEU A 600 -35.36 9.24 18.10
CA LEU A 600 -36.44 9.73 17.25
C LEU A 600 -37.66 8.80 17.30
N SER A 601 -38.80 9.29 17.76
CA SER A 601 -40.09 8.58 17.71
C SER A 601 -40.99 9.17 16.62
N GLN A 602 -41.84 8.34 15.99
CA GLN A 602 -42.81 8.81 15.00
C GLN A 602 -43.85 9.77 15.62
N PRO A 603 -44.30 10.82 14.89
CA PRO A 603 -45.36 11.69 15.37
C PRO A 603 -46.67 10.92 15.49
N LYS A 604 -47.44 11.29 16.52
CA LYS A 604 -48.80 10.77 16.74
C LYS A 604 -49.72 11.18 15.56
N ASN A 605 -49.82 10.37 14.55
CA ASN A 605 -51.00 10.44 13.71
C ASN A 605 -52.18 9.78 14.44
N LYS A 606 -53.36 10.36 14.34
CA LYS A 606 -54.65 10.13 15.01
C LYS A 606 -55.10 8.68 15.31
N TYR A 607 -54.28 7.68 15.09
CA TYR A 607 -54.47 6.33 15.59
C TYR A 607 -53.62 6.18 16.83
N LYS A 608 -54.21 5.83 17.95
CA LYS A 608 -53.55 5.44 19.20
C LYS A 608 -52.58 4.28 18.93
N SER A 609 -51.42 4.56 18.35
CA SER A 609 -50.34 3.62 18.24
C SER A 609 -49.52 3.68 19.52
N ASN A 610 -49.47 2.57 20.24
CA ASN A 610 -48.60 2.45 21.40
C ASN A 610 -47.15 2.70 20.96
N GLU A 611 -46.54 3.71 21.59
CA GLU A 611 -45.16 4.12 21.32
C GLU A 611 -44.21 2.96 21.60
N VAL A 612 -43.21 2.77 20.72
CA VAL A 612 -42.07 1.90 21.01
C VAL A 612 -41.17 2.69 21.96
N SER A 613 -41.19 2.32 23.23
CA SER A 613 -40.32 2.93 24.23
C SER A 613 -39.30 1.90 24.70
N PHE A 614 -38.03 2.10 24.38
CA PHE A 614 -36.96 1.42 25.07
C PHE A 614 -36.58 2.26 26.30
N PHE A 615 -37.18 1.99 27.42
CA PHE A 615 -36.79 2.61 28.67
C PHE A 615 -35.95 1.65 29.48
N SER A 616 -34.76 2.09 29.84
CA SER A 616 -34.00 1.44 30.89
C SER A 616 -33.12 2.47 31.56
N ASP A 617 -33.35 2.69 32.83
CA ASP A 617 -32.45 3.45 33.69
C ASP A 617 -31.18 2.70 34.05
N ASP A 618 -30.98 1.50 33.47
CA ASP A 618 -29.86 0.60 33.74
C ASP A 618 -28.88 0.58 32.57
N GLU A 619 -27.63 0.85 32.87
CA GLU A 619 -26.52 0.83 31.91
C GLU A 619 -26.41 -0.53 31.16
N LYS A 620 -26.70 -1.64 31.85
CA LYS A 620 -26.66 -2.99 31.25
C LYS A 620 -27.71 -3.17 30.17
N SER A 621 -28.89 -2.64 30.39
CA SER A 621 -29.97 -2.72 29.41
C SER A 621 -29.66 -1.87 28.18
N PHE A 622 -29.04 -0.70 28.37
CA PHE A 622 -28.60 0.15 27.26
C PHE A 622 -27.51 -0.54 26.42
N ARG A 623 -26.49 -1.09 27.07
CA ARG A 623 -25.45 -1.88 26.37
C ARG A 623 -26.05 -3.06 25.61
N SER A 624 -27.06 -3.70 26.17
CA SER A 624 -27.73 -4.82 25.53
C SER A 624 -28.37 -4.45 24.19
N LEU A 625 -28.92 -3.24 24.06
CA LEU A 625 -29.54 -2.78 22.82
C LEU A 625 -28.52 -2.68 21.67
N PHE A 626 -27.34 -2.15 21.92
CA PHE A 626 -26.29 -2.09 20.90
C PHE A 626 -25.73 -3.48 20.52
N LEU A 627 -25.59 -4.37 21.49
CA LEU A 627 -24.97 -5.69 21.26
C LEU A 627 -25.94 -6.71 20.67
N PHE A 628 -27.22 -6.66 21.02
CA PHE A 628 -28.17 -7.72 20.73
C PHE A 628 -29.42 -7.28 19.96
N ALA A 629 -29.72 -5.99 19.90
CA ALA A 629 -30.93 -5.52 19.22
C ALA A 629 -30.90 -5.68 17.69
N THR A 630 -29.76 -5.94 17.13
CA THR A 630 -29.58 -6.27 15.71
C THR A 630 -29.90 -7.73 15.37
N LYS A 631 -30.12 -8.57 16.38
CA LYS A 631 -30.35 -10.02 16.23
C LYS A 631 -31.81 -10.38 16.36
N GLU A 632 -32.37 -11.07 15.37
CA GLU A 632 -33.78 -11.46 15.35
C GLU A 632 -34.15 -12.32 16.55
N LYS A 633 -33.27 -13.24 16.98
CA LYS A 633 -33.48 -14.09 18.16
C LYS A 633 -33.56 -13.35 19.49
N SER A 634 -33.22 -12.06 19.53
CA SER A 634 -33.42 -11.21 20.71
C SER A 634 -34.85 -10.71 20.84
N TYR A 635 -35.70 -10.98 19.89
CA TYR A 635 -37.09 -10.57 19.87
C TYR A 635 -38.03 -11.78 20.00
N LYS A 636 -39.06 -11.66 20.83
CA LYS A 636 -40.08 -12.71 21.03
C LYS A 636 -41.47 -12.11 20.94
N ILE A 637 -42.32 -12.69 20.13
CA ILE A 637 -43.70 -12.31 20.03
C ILE A 637 -44.50 -13.18 21.04
N VAL A 638 -45.26 -12.56 21.91
CA VAL A 638 -46.08 -13.23 22.91
C VAL A 638 -47.54 -12.81 22.72
N GLU A 639 -48.43 -13.80 22.66
CA GLU A 639 -49.86 -13.55 22.63
C GLU A 639 -50.35 -13.21 24.04
N THR A 640 -51.07 -12.09 24.14
CA THR A 640 -51.72 -11.67 25.39
C THR A 640 -53.21 -11.60 25.16
N ILE A 641 -53.96 -12.42 25.84
CA ILE A 641 -55.43 -12.41 25.83
C ILE A 641 -55.88 -11.36 26.84
N SER A 642 -56.40 -10.26 26.34
CA SER A 642 -57.06 -9.24 27.19
C SER A 642 -58.57 -9.32 26.90
N SER A 643 -59.36 -9.27 27.91
CA SER A 643 -60.80 -9.55 28.08
C SER A 643 -61.78 -9.40 26.91
N LYS A 644 -61.42 -8.95 25.75
CA LYS A 644 -62.20 -8.92 24.49
C LYS A 644 -61.45 -8.95 23.18
N ASP A 645 -60.09 -8.78 23.16
CA ASP A 645 -59.29 -8.73 21.91
C ASP A 645 -57.98 -9.49 22.07
N LEU A 646 -57.65 -10.27 21.06
CA LEU A 646 -56.35 -10.90 20.94
C LEU A 646 -55.29 -9.80 20.59
N LYS A 647 -54.26 -9.65 21.41
CA LYS A 647 -53.17 -8.71 21.19
C LYS A 647 -51.82 -9.40 21.19
N PHE A 648 -50.97 -9.05 20.25
CA PHE A 648 -49.59 -9.55 20.15
C PHE A 648 -48.64 -8.55 20.77
N SER A 649 -47.83 -8.99 21.73
CA SER A 649 -46.83 -8.14 22.40
C SER A 649 -45.43 -8.55 21.89
N LEU A 650 -44.66 -7.59 21.41
CA LEU A 650 -43.27 -7.76 21.03
C LEU A 650 -42.39 -7.51 22.24
N LEU A 651 -41.67 -8.51 22.67
CA LEU A 651 -40.70 -8.47 23.77
C LEU A 651 -39.28 -8.52 23.23
N TYR A 652 -38.44 -7.66 23.78
CA TYR A 652 -36.98 -7.73 23.57
C TYR A 652 -36.34 -8.39 24.79
N ASN A 653 -35.47 -9.37 24.54
CA ASN A 653 -34.73 -10.08 25.57
C ASN A 653 -33.26 -10.28 25.13
N SER A 654 -32.33 -10.19 26.06
CA SER A 654 -30.92 -10.41 25.81
C SER A 654 -30.24 -11.02 27.04
N PRO A 655 -29.04 -11.64 26.87
CA PRO A 655 -28.29 -12.23 28.01
C PRO A 655 -27.91 -11.20 29.10
N LEU A 656 -27.92 -9.92 28.79
CA LEU A 656 -27.56 -8.85 29.73
C LEU A 656 -28.75 -8.29 30.51
N ILE A 657 -29.98 -8.69 30.16
CA ILE A 657 -31.20 -8.17 30.78
C ILE A 657 -31.90 -9.27 31.58
N ASN A 658 -32.22 -8.97 32.82
CA ASN A 658 -32.89 -9.95 33.72
C ASN A 658 -34.40 -10.10 33.42
N LYS A 659 -35.03 -9.08 32.80
CA LYS A 659 -36.46 -9.15 32.47
C LYS A 659 -36.68 -8.69 31.03
N PRO A 660 -37.50 -9.37 30.21
CA PRO A 660 -37.85 -8.94 28.87
C PRO A 660 -38.50 -7.57 28.87
N ILE A 661 -38.10 -6.72 27.91
CA ILE A 661 -38.65 -5.36 27.73
C ILE A 661 -39.74 -5.42 26.66
N LYS A 662 -40.95 -4.95 26.98
CA LYS A 662 -42.05 -4.84 26.00
C LYS A 662 -41.79 -3.64 25.10
N ILE A 663 -41.61 -3.89 23.80
CA ILE A 663 -41.31 -2.82 22.83
C ILE A 663 -42.55 -2.34 22.10
N TYR A 664 -43.41 -3.26 21.68
CA TYR A 664 -44.57 -2.96 20.86
C TYR A 664 -45.75 -3.86 21.20
N GLN A 665 -46.95 -3.39 20.93
CA GLN A 665 -48.17 -4.19 21.03
C GLN A 665 -49.02 -3.96 19.78
N GLY A 666 -49.26 -4.97 18.99
CA GLY A 666 -50.02 -4.95 17.77
C GLY A 666 -51.26 -5.81 17.81
N LYS A 667 -52.19 -5.59 16.86
CA LYS A 667 -53.41 -6.41 16.70
C LYS A 667 -53.13 -7.69 15.91
N THR A 668 -52.05 -7.75 15.14
CA THR A 668 -51.66 -8.90 14.30
C THR A 668 -50.20 -9.26 14.51
N GLN A 669 -49.88 -10.53 14.30
CA GLN A 669 -48.52 -11.03 14.37
C GLN A 669 -47.64 -10.39 13.30
N GLU A 670 -48.18 -10.12 12.12
CA GLU A 670 -47.46 -9.51 10.98
C GLU A 670 -46.97 -8.08 11.34
N LEU A 671 -47.78 -7.30 12.05
CA LEU A 671 -47.35 -5.97 12.56
C LEU A 671 -46.15 -6.07 13.51
N CYS A 672 -46.11 -7.10 14.36
CA CYS A 672 -44.99 -7.35 15.24
C CYS A 672 -43.72 -7.75 14.47
N LEU A 673 -43.83 -8.58 13.45
CA LEU A 673 -42.72 -8.97 12.56
C LEU A 673 -42.15 -7.75 11.81
N ASN A 674 -43.03 -6.91 11.25
CA ASN A 674 -42.60 -5.68 10.62
C ASN A 674 -41.85 -4.74 11.58
N MET A 675 -42.29 -4.70 12.86
CA MET A 675 -41.59 -3.91 13.87
C MET A 675 -40.24 -4.48 14.28
N ILE A 676 -40.07 -5.83 14.27
CA ILE A 676 -38.75 -6.47 14.46
C ILE A 676 -37.79 -5.99 13.36
N ASN A 677 -38.19 -6.12 12.10
CA ASN A 677 -37.36 -5.72 10.96
C ASN A 677 -36.97 -4.23 11.00
N ARG A 678 -37.93 -3.35 11.37
CA ARG A 678 -37.66 -1.93 11.53
C ARG A 678 -36.67 -1.66 12.67
N SER A 679 -36.83 -2.33 13.81
CA SER A 679 -35.94 -2.17 14.96
C SER A 679 -34.53 -2.66 14.63
N ILE A 680 -34.39 -3.83 14.01
CA ILE A 680 -33.10 -4.38 13.57
C ILE A 680 -32.40 -3.41 12.61
N ASN A 681 -33.12 -2.94 11.58
CA ASN A 681 -32.54 -2.03 10.59
C ASN A 681 -32.12 -0.69 11.21
N LYS A 682 -32.89 -0.17 12.19
CA LYS A 682 -32.55 1.05 12.90
C LYS A 682 -31.29 0.86 13.76
N PHE A 683 -31.21 -0.23 14.52
CA PHE A 683 -30.02 -0.52 15.35
C PHE A 683 -28.79 -0.87 14.49
N LYS A 684 -28.97 -1.57 13.37
CA LYS A 684 -27.87 -1.76 12.40
C LYS A 684 -27.32 -0.43 11.88
N LYS A 685 -28.18 0.53 11.52
CA LYS A 685 -27.76 1.87 11.11
C LYS A 685 -27.06 2.64 12.24
N LEU A 686 -27.59 2.60 13.46
CA LEU A 686 -26.98 3.26 14.60
C LEU A 686 -25.60 2.66 14.93
N ASN A 687 -25.49 1.35 14.97
CA ASN A 687 -24.20 0.68 15.20
C ASN A 687 -23.19 1.04 14.12
N HIS A 688 -23.61 1.00 12.87
CA HIS A 688 -22.74 1.34 11.74
C HIS A 688 -22.28 2.81 11.76
N SER A 689 -23.13 3.73 12.19
CA SER A 689 -22.79 5.15 12.32
C SER A 689 -21.99 5.48 13.60
N SER A 690 -21.99 4.60 14.60
CA SER A 690 -21.25 4.77 15.86
C SER A 690 -19.82 4.20 15.81
N GLU A 691 -19.48 3.40 14.81
CA GLU A 691 -18.13 2.88 14.62
C GLU A 691 -17.21 3.96 14.07
N GLY A 692 -16.12 4.24 14.78
CA GLY A 692 -15.13 5.22 14.37
C GLY A 692 -13.91 5.21 15.26
N ILE A 693 -12.82 5.71 14.72
CA ILE A 693 -11.58 5.91 15.44
C ILE A 693 -11.23 7.39 15.37
N TYR A 694 -10.93 7.98 16.51
CA TYR A 694 -10.44 9.35 16.61
C TYR A 694 -8.99 9.32 17.08
N LEU A 695 -8.10 9.92 16.31
CA LEU A 695 -6.72 10.15 16.69
C LEU A 695 -6.59 11.58 17.21
N ILE A 696 -6.24 11.73 18.49
CA ILE A 696 -5.98 13.03 19.12
C ILE A 696 -4.48 13.18 19.29
N GLU A 697 -3.89 14.17 18.62
CA GLU A 697 -2.47 14.49 18.77
C GLU A 697 -2.29 15.52 19.90
N HIS A 698 -1.21 15.38 20.69
CA HIS A 698 -0.90 16.33 21.77
C HIS A 698 -0.70 17.77 21.29
N LEU A 699 -0.29 17.98 20.06
CA LEU A 699 -0.16 19.30 19.43
C LEU A 699 -1.50 20.05 19.33
N LEU A 700 -2.63 19.34 19.30
CA LEU A 700 -3.96 19.97 19.32
C LEU A 700 -4.27 20.66 20.65
N LEU A 701 -3.58 20.31 21.72
CA LEU A 701 -3.69 20.95 23.04
C LEU A 701 -2.83 22.21 23.16
N ARG A 702 -2.05 22.55 22.15
CA ARG A 702 -1.30 23.79 22.05
C ARG A 702 -2.27 24.97 22.10
N PRO A 703 -2.08 25.96 22.97
CA PRO A 703 -2.91 27.17 22.93
C PRO A 703 -2.76 27.79 21.54
N SER A 704 -3.87 27.93 20.84
CA SER A 704 -3.88 28.60 19.53
C SER A 704 -3.33 30.01 19.75
N GLN A 705 -2.17 30.31 19.19
CA GLN A 705 -1.81 31.69 18.94
C GLN A 705 -2.92 32.20 18.02
N ILE A 706 -3.71 33.13 18.49
CA ILE A 706 -4.69 33.82 17.68
C ILE A 706 -3.88 34.53 16.60
N ILE A 707 -3.73 33.89 15.47
CA ILE A 707 -3.22 34.54 14.27
C ILE A 707 -4.33 35.49 13.86
N ASN A 708 -4.22 36.73 14.31
CA ASN A 708 -5.00 37.82 13.80
C ASN A 708 -4.64 37.97 12.31
N TYR A 709 -5.35 37.28 11.45
CA TYR A 709 -5.46 37.67 10.05
C TYR A 709 -6.22 39.01 10.02
N LYS A 710 -5.49 40.08 10.29
CA LYS A 710 -5.92 41.38 9.83
C LYS A 710 -5.66 41.43 8.32
N ASN A 711 -6.74 41.47 7.57
CA ASN A 711 -7.02 41.82 6.19
C ASN A 711 -5.84 42.05 5.24
#